data_eaaed0d91a24d217b2bdc6819c161345
#
_entry.id   eaaed0d91a24d217b2bdc6819c161345
#
_cell.length_a   1.000
_cell.length_b   1.000
_cell.length_c   1.000
_cell.angle_alpha   90.00
_cell.angle_beta   90.00
_cell.angle_gamma   90.00
#
_symmetry.space_group_name_H-M   'P 1'
#
loop_
_entity.id
_entity.type
_entity.pdbx_description
1 polymer ?
#
loop_
_entity_poly.entity_id
_entity_poly.type
_entity_poly.pdbx_seq_one_letter_code
_entity_poly.pdbx_strand_id
1 'polypeptide(L)'
;MRELRSPRLTQSRNWLIAAAIPTALVVGASAAPAVAQISLPGLSSSGFSDNIRPSDPPQRTPIEVDNNPQIPGLPEGVSVDRIEWLTSRRVAVFINSAAMPEQQIQVQILLARDWHSNPQAKFPEVWALDGLRARDDENGWTIETNIEQFYADKNVNVVLPVGGESSFYSDWQRPNNGKNYKWETFLTKELVPILDNEFRSNGKRAVVGLSMGGTAAMNLAERFPHLFNFVGSFSGYLDTTTPGMPQAIQAAQFDAGRYDTYAMWGPVGSQDWIDHDPKLGIENLKDMTVYVSAGNGRDDYGQPDSVANGPANLAGVGLEVISRMSTQTFLDYAARTSVKPIVHFRPSGVHSWEYWQFEMVQAWPYIADSLGLSKDDRGADCAPIGAIAEATKSGIIGSCVNNEYDIADGKAEDFRGGTAYWTPDTGAHALFGAILAKYNSLGGPQGWLGFPTTGEMTTPDGVGRYVHFQNGSIYWTPSTGAYAIPGDMFTAWGENGYERGDLGYPVAEAKQIGDGYVQKFQNGYLTRNPDGSHNILHGAIGAKYGEMNTAASPLGYPRSNEIAIPGGAFQQFEKGNIYWSPATGAHVIYYGAIFDRWGANRWEQGDFGWPVSDQRDIPAGGRTIDFQNGTISEINGVVNERKR
;
A
#
# COMPACT_ATOMS: atom_id res chain seq x y z
N MET A 1 -60.19 13.54 11.07
CA MET A 1 -60.11 12.22 11.71
C MET A 1 -59.44 11.23 10.75
N ARG A 2 -58.19 11.00 10.93
CA ARG A 2 -57.40 9.80 10.53
C ARG A 2 -56.04 9.92 11.17
N GLU A 3 -55.79 9.11 12.16
CA GLU A 3 -54.56 8.99 12.93
C GLU A 3 -53.44 8.46 12.03
N LEU A 4 -52.27 9.10 12.05
CA LEU A 4 -51.03 8.63 11.47
C LEU A 4 -50.24 7.90 12.59
N ARG A 5 -50.12 6.59 12.48
CA ARG A 5 -49.28 5.75 13.33
C ARG A 5 -47.80 5.93 12.92
N SER A 6 -46.94 6.29 13.87
CA SER A 6 -45.49 6.26 13.79
C SER A 6 -44.95 4.84 13.82
N PRO A 7 -43.86 4.50 13.09
CA PRO A 7 -43.21 3.21 13.22
C PRO A 7 -42.29 3.16 14.46
N ARG A 8 -42.38 2.09 15.22
CA ARG A 8 -41.49 1.78 16.34
C ARG A 8 -40.09 1.43 15.81
N LEU A 9 -39.09 2.17 16.27
CA LEU A 9 -37.69 1.80 16.16
C LEU A 9 -37.39 0.63 17.10
N THR A 10 -36.97 -0.48 16.53
CA THR A 10 -36.37 -1.61 17.25
C THR A 10 -34.95 -1.22 17.64
N GLN A 11 -34.72 -0.90 18.90
CA GLN A 11 -33.38 -0.77 19.47
C GLN A 11 -32.74 -2.15 19.56
N SER A 12 -31.64 -2.34 18.83
CA SER A 12 -30.81 -3.54 18.91
C SER A 12 -29.96 -3.57 20.20
N ARG A 13 -29.83 -4.77 20.74
CA ARG A 13 -29.22 -5.19 22.00
C ARG A 13 -27.68 -5.06 22.03
N ASN A 14 -27.09 -3.90 21.96
CA ASN A 14 -25.63 -3.77 22.06
C ASN A 14 -25.13 -2.88 23.22
N TRP A 15 -25.91 -2.67 24.27
CA TRP A 15 -25.54 -1.81 25.41
C TRP A 15 -25.13 -2.53 26.70
N LEU A 16 -24.87 -3.83 26.67
CA LEU A 16 -24.61 -4.60 27.90
C LEU A 16 -23.14 -5.03 28.13
N ILE A 17 -22.19 -4.65 27.26
CA ILE A 17 -20.77 -5.03 27.44
C ILE A 17 -19.93 -3.90 28.02
N ALA A 18 -20.33 -2.63 27.88
CA ALA A 18 -19.55 -1.48 28.37
C ALA A 18 -19.73 -1.19 29.88
N ALA A 19 -20.68 -1.83 30.57
CA ALA A 19 -20.98 -1.53 31.98
C ALA A 19 -20.32 -2.49 33.01
N ALA A 20 -19.64 -3.54 32.58
CA ALA A 20 -19.09 -4.56 33.46
C ALA A 20 -17.63 -4.36 33.90
N ILE A 21 -16.89 -3.42 33.28
CA ILE A 21 -15.47 -3.21 33.59
C ILE A 21 -15.22 -2.22 34.74
N PRO A 22 -16.02 -1.18 34.97
CA PRO A 22 -15.74 -0.25 36.09
C PRO A 22 -16.01 -0.82 37.48
N THR A 23 -16.79 -1.91 37.63
CA THR A 23 -17.22 -2.39 38.94
C THR A 23 -16.25 -3.39 39.60
N ALA A 24 -15.30 -3.94 38.87
CA ALA A 24 -14.28 -4.85 39.39
C ALA A 24 -13.05 -4.17 40.01
N LEU A 25 -12.92 -2.85 39.88
CA LEU A 25 -11.76 -2.06 40.33
C LEU A 25 -11.99 -1.29 41.65
N VAL A 26 -13.17 -1.36 42.27
CA VAL A 26 -13.55 -0.54 43.45
C VAL A 26 -13.66 -1.32 44.78
N VAL A 27 -13.42 -2.63 44.82
CA VAL A 27 -13.50 -3.39 46.10
C VAL A 27 -12.11 -3.87 46.49
N GLY A 28 -11.40 -3.08 47.30
CA GLY A 28 -10.14 -3.54 47.89
C GLY A 28 -9.29 -2.47 48.59
N ALA A 29 -9.90 -1.59 49.39
CA ALA A 29 -9.15 -0.73 50.32
C ALA A 29 -9.46 -1.13 51.74
N SER A 30 -8.78 -2.15 52.27
CA SER A 30 -8.31 -2.26 53.69
C SER A 30 -7.69 -3.64 53.95
N ALA A 31 -6.47 -3.56 54.56
CA ALA A 31 -5.68 -4.60 55.22
C ALA A 31 -4.58 -5.30 54.38
N ALA A 32 -3.41 -5.10 54.89
CA ALA A 32 -2.04 -5.69 54.76
C ALA A 32 -1.78 -7.00 53.93
N PRO A 33 -0.51 -7.29 53.57
CA PRO A 33 -0.15 -7.85 52.26
C PRO A 33 -0.35 -9.37 52.20
N ALA A 34 -1.34 -9.79 51.50
CA ALA A 34 -1.37 -11.12 50.90
C ALA A 34 -1.43 -10.94 49.39
N VAL A 35 -0.43 -11.46 48.70
CA VAL A 35 -0.43 -11.56 47.23
C VAL A 35 -1.62 -12.44 46.84
N ALA A 36 -2.75 -11.81 46.63
CA ALA A 36 -3.92 -12.49 46.06
C ALA A 36 -3.69 -12.58 44.55
N GLN A 37 -3.35 -13.75 44.07
CA GLN A 37 -3.55 -14.15 42.69
C GLN A 37 -5.04 -13.98 42.35
N ILE A 38 -5.39 -12.91 41.67
CA ILE A 38 -6.69 -12.80 41.02
C ILE A 38 -6.65 -13.68 39.78
N SER A 39 -7.02 -14.94 39.94
CA SER A 39 -7.29 -15.83 38.82
C SER A 39 -8.68 -15.49 38.28
N LEU A 40 -8.74 -14.73 37.21
CA LEU A 40 -9.94 -14.62 36.39
C LEU A 40 -10.10 -15.94 35.62
N PRO A 41 -11.23 -16.70 35.81
CA PRO A 41 -11.42 -17.95 35.09
C PRO A 41 -11.55 -17.70 33.60
N GLY A 42 -10.61 -18.20 32.79
CA GLY A 42 -10.64 -18.17 31.32
C GLY A 42 -9.63 -17.29 30.63
N LEU A 43 -8.74 -16.56 31.35
CA LEU A 43 -7.66 -15.81 30.77
C LEU A 43 -6.34 -16.53 31.08
N SER A 44 -5.86 -17.36 30.16
CA SER A 44 -4.50 -17.85 30.22
C SER A 44 -3.57 -16.65 29.94
N SER A 45 -2.55 -16.45 30.79
CA SER A 45 -1.61 -15.33 30.78
C SER A 45 -0.71 -15.26 29.52
N SER A 46 -0.86 -16.15 28.58
CA SER A 46 -0.05 -16.25 27.35
C SER A 46 -0.65 -15.55 26.11
N GLY A 47 -1.80 -14.87 26.24
CA GLY A 47 -2.49 -14.29 25.09
C GLY A 47 -2.74 -12.78 25.14
N PHE A 48 -2.39 -12.10 26.26
CA PHE A 48 -2.85 -10.71 26.47
C PHE A 48 -2.00 -9.64 25.78
N SER A 49 -0.73 -9.91 25.47
CA SER A 49 0.16 -8.89 24.93
C SER A 49 1.07 -9.38 23.81
N ASP A 50 1.01 -10.64 23.41
CA ASP A 50 1.90 -11.18 22.36
C ASP A 50 1.68 -10.51 21.00
N ASN A 51 0.47 -10.03 20.70
CA ASN A 51 0.17 -9.34 19.45
C ASN A 51 0.63 -7.87 19.40
N ILE A 52 1.21 -7.33 20.49
CA ILE A 52 1.78 -5.98 20.56
C ILE A 52 3.31 -6.03 20.56
N ARG A 53 3.87 -7.22 20.77
CA ARG A 53 5.31 -7.43 20.65
C ARG A 53 5.71 -7.32 19.19
N PRO A 54 6.78 -6.56 18.86
CA PRO A 54 7.30 -6.54 17.49
C PRO A 54 7.68 -7.96 17.01
N SER A 55 7.42 -8.21 15.74
CA SER A 55 7.75 -9.45 15.05
C SER A 55 9.27 -9.70 15.07
N ASP A 56 9.68 -10.89 14.70
CA ASP A 56 11.12 -11.17 14.57
C ASP A 56 11.70 -10.41 13.36
N PRO A 57 12.76 -9.60 13.55
CA PRO A 57 13.34 -8.84 12.47
C PRO A 57 14.03 -9.76 11.46
N PRO A 58 14.10 -9.36 10.17
CA PRO A 58 14.89 -10.09 9.20
C PRO A 58 16.37 -10.02 9.59
N GLN A 59 17.09 -11.12 9.40
CA GLN A 59 18.56 -11.12 9.57
C GLN A 59 19.19 -10.15 8.57
N ARG A 60 20.07 -9.28 9.08
CA ARG A 60 20.76 -8.27 8.28
C ARG A 60 22.26 -8.49 8.34
N THR A 61 22.93 -8.35 7.21
CA THR A 61 24.38 -8.28 7.13
C THR A 61 24.76 -6.85 6.83
N PRO A 62 25.58 -6.19 7.68
CA PRO A 62 26.06 -4.84 7.40
C PRO A 62 26.83 -4.78 6.07
N ILE A 63 26.64 -3.73 5.30
CA ILE A 63 27.38 -3.47 4.06
C ILE A 63 28.76 -2.91 4.35
N GLU A 64 28.92 -2.24 5.50
CA GLU A 64 30.17 -1.65 5.98
C GLU A 64 30.15 -1.59 7.51
N VAL A 65 31.30 -1.72 8.16
CA VAL A 65 31.45 -1.59 9.61
C VAL A 65 32.64 -0.68 9.91
N ASP A 66 32.38 0.42 10.62
CA ASP A 66 33.41 1.29 11.18
C ASP A 66 33.63 0.92 12.66
N ASN A 67 34.82 0.42 12.97
CA ASN A 67 35.16 -0.05 14.30
C ASN A 67 35.89 1.02 15.12
N ASN A 68 35.46 1.22 16.36
CA ASN A 68 36.05 2.15 17.31
C ASN A 68 36.21 3.58 16.78
N PRO A 69 35.16 4.19 16.19
CA PRO A 69 35.23 5.55 15.72
C PRO A 69 35.59 6.50 16.87
N GLN A 70 36.56 7.38 16.64
CA GLN A 70 37.02 8.34 17.66
C GLN A 70 36.16 9.60 17.63
N ILE A 71 35.08 9.62 18.40
CA ILE A 71 34.15 10.76 18.48
C ILE A 71 34.61 11.71 19.57
N PRO A 72 34.87 12.99 19.26
CA PRO A 72 35.32 13.95 20.24
C PRO A 72 34.17 14.38 21.18
N GLY A 73 34.53 14.80 22.42
CA GLY A 73 33.60 15.40 23.34
C GLY A 73 32.62 14.47 24.02
N LEU A 74 32.84 13.16 23.99
CA LEU A 74 32.03 12.21 24.72
C LEU A 74 32.31 12.28 26.23
N PRO A 75 31.28 12.01 27.07
CA PRO A 75 31.46 11.91 28.53
C PRO A 75 32.46 10.80 28.91
N GLU A 76 33.07 10.93 30.09
CA GLU A 76 33.98 9.91 30.63
C GLU A 76 33.26 8.55 30.73
N GLY A 77 33.90 7.49 30.23
CA GLY A 77 33.36 6.14 30.21
C GLY A 77 32.38 5.84 29.09
N VAL A 78 32.08 6.81 28.24
CA VAL A 78 31.24 6.62 27.05
C VAL A 78 32.12 6.45 25.80
N SER A 79 31.85 5.44 25.00
CA SER A 79 32.51 5.23 23.70
C SER A 79 31.57 4.55 22.71
N VAL A 80 31.83 4.75 21.42
CA VAL A 80 31.19 3.98 20.35
C VAL A 80 32.10 2.80 19.98
N ASP A 81 31.60 1.59 20.14
CA ASP A 81 32.34 0.37 19.79
C ASP A 81 32.42 0.21 18.28
N ARG A 82 31.29 0.37 17.60
CA ARG A 82 31.22 0.31 16.14
C ARG A 82 29.97 0.99 15.59
N ILE A 83 30.02 1.34 14.32
CA ILE A 83 28.89 1.77 13.52
C ILE A 83 28.73 0.78 12.36
N GLU A 84 27.59 0.11 12.31
CA GLU A 84 27.24 -0.84 11.24
C GLU A 84 26.30 -0.15 10.25
N TRP A 85 26.73 -0.04 8.99
CA TRP A 85 25.87 0.43 7.91
C TRP A 85 24.97 -0.71 7.43
N LEU A 86 23.70 -0.66 7.76
CA LEU A 86 22.70 -1.66 7.37
C LEU A 86 22.18 -1.40 5.94
N THR A 87 22.07 -0.14 5.57
CA THR A 87 21.81 0.35 4.22
C THR A 87 22.62 1.63 4.01
N SER A 88 22.57 2.23 2.83
CA SER A 88 23.19 3.55 2.59
C SER A 88 22.61 4.67 3.47
N ARG A 89 21.46 4.46 4.08
CA ARG A 89 20.74 5.46 4.90
C ARG A 89 20.36 4.99 6.29
N ARG A 90 20.64 3.75 6.66
CA ARG A 90 20.35 3.22 7.98
C ARG A 90 21.62 2.68 8.62
N VAL A 91 21.93 3.19 9.78
CA VAL A 91 23.08 2.74 10.58
C VAL A 91 22.63 2.21 11.93
N ALA A 92 23.37 1.26 12.49
CA ALA A 92 23.27 0.79 13.86
C ALA A 92 24.54 1.18 14.61
N VAL A 93 24.37 1.99 15.65
CA VAL A 93 25.46 2.52 16.49
C VAL A 93 25.49 1.71 17.79
N PHE A 94 26.62 1.06 18.08
CA PHE A 94 26.79 0.26 19.29
C PHE A 94 27.63 1.04 20.30
N ILE A 95 27.01 1.38 21.43
CA ILE A 95 27.53 2.34 22.41
C ILE A 95 27.84 1.62 23.73
N ASN A 96 29.05 1.80 24.24
CA ASN A 96 29.40 1.46 25.60
C ASN A 96 28.99 2.63 26.50
N SER A 97 27.95 2.41 27.31
CA SER A 97 27.35 3.43 28.16
C SER A 97 28.01 3.45 29.54
N ALA A 98 28.33 4.63 30.05
CA ALA A 98 28.79 4.77 31.43
C ALA A 98 27.64 4.58 32.44
N ALA A 99 26.41 4.98 32.05
CA ALA A 99 25.23 4.81 32.88
C ALA A 99 24.73 3.36 32.94
N MET A 100 24.91 2.59 31.86
CA MET A 100 24.50 1.19 31.75
C MET A 100 25.67 0.30 31.30
N PRO A 101 26.75 0.15 32.10
CA PRO A 101 27.99 -0.51 31.67
C PRO A 101 27.88 -2.03 31.50
N GLU A 102 26.81 -2.62 31.99
CA GLU A 102 26.60 -4.07 31.94
C GLU A 102 26.11 -4.57 30.58
N GLN A 103 25.72 -3.67 29.68
CA GLN A 103 25.21 -3.99 28.35
C GLN A 103 25.65 -2.97 27.31
N GLN A 104 25.90 -3.41 26.10
CA GLN A 104 26.11 -2.53 24.97
C GLN A 104 24.74 -2.03 24.47
N ILE A 105 24.59 -0.73 24.29
CA ILE A 105 23.34 -0.13 23.83
C ILE A 105 23.42 0.09 22.32
N GLN A 106 22.43 -0.40 21.60
CA GLN A 106 22.26 -0.12 20.17
C GLN A 106 21.31 1.07 19.97
N VAL A 107 21.69 1.99 19.08
CA VAL A 107 20.80 3.03 18.56
C VAL A 107 20.84 2.95 17.05
N GLN A 108 19.69 2.80 16.42
CA GLN A 108 19.62 2.87 14.97
C GLN A 108 19.27 4.29 14.53
N ILE A 109 19.87 4.74 13.42
CA ILE A 109 19.65 6.07 12.89
C ILE A 109 19.32 5.96 11.41
N LEU A 110 18.16 6.51 11.03
CA LEU A 110 17.82 6.75 9.63
C LEU A 110 18.37 8.12 9.26
N LEU A 111 19.29 8.15 8.31
CA LEU A 111 19.99 9.38 7.93
C LEU A 111 19.10 10.25 7.03
N ALA A 112 19.26 11.56 7.16
CA ALA A 112 18.53 12.55 6.38
C ALA A 112 18.67 12.34 4.86
N ARG A 113 17.66 12.77 4.10
CA ARG A 113 17.65 12.67 2.62
C ARG A 113 18.96 13.15 1.99
N ASP A 114 19.46 14.30 2.41
CA ASP A 114 20.63 14.94 1.81
C ASP A 114 21.95 14.59 2.53
N TRP A 115 21.97 13.51 3.31
CA TRP A 115 23.16 13.10 4.07
C TRP A 115 24.40 12.95 3.18
N HIS A 116 24.29 12.27 2.07
CA HIS A 116 25.43 12.05 1.16
C HIS A 116 25.63 13.18 0.17
N SER A 117 24.56 13.82 -0.30
CA SER A 117 24.64 14.91 -1.29
C SER A 117 25.12 16.24 -0.71
N ASN A 118 24.94 16.45 0.62
CA ASN A 118 25.37 17.67 1.30
C ASN A 118 26.18 17.34 2.57
N PRO A 119 27.48 17.01 2.44
CA PRO A 119 28.31 16.59 3.58
C PRO A 119 28.49 17.64 4.69
N GLN A 120 28.25 18.94 4.40
CA GLN A 120 28.41 20.03 5.36
C GLN A 120 27.09 20.40 6.07
N ALA A 121 25.96 19.84 5.63
CA ALA A 121 24.66 20.12 6.23
C ALA A 121 24.56 19.49 7.62
N LYS A 122 23.87 20.22 8.52
CA LYS A 122 23.41 19.70 9.80
C LYS A 122 21.90 19.51 9.76
N PHE A 123 21.42 18.45 10.39
CA PHE A 123 20.04 18.02 10.31
C PHE A 123 19.35 18.05 11.67
N PRO A 124 18.04 18.38 11.72
CA PRO A 124 17.25 18.15 12.91
C PRO A 124 16.97 16.67 13.12
N GLU A 125 16.48 16.32 14.29
CA GLU A 125 16.27 14.94 14.70
C GLU A 125 14.83 14.66 15.09
N VAL A 126 14.36 13.44 14.77
CA VAL A 126 13.13 12.86 15.31
C VAL A 126 13.51 11.61 16.09
N TRP A 127 13.34 11.63 17.41
CA TRP A 127 13.54 10.48 18.27
C TRP A 127 12.23 9.71 18.38
N ALA A 128 12.23 8.42 18.02
CA ALA A 128 11.05 7.59 18.07
C ALA A 128 11.23 6.45 19.08
N LEU A 129 10.56 6.56 20.21
CA LEU A 129 10.63 5.63 21.34
C LEU A 129 9.65 4.46 21.13
N ASP A 130 10.12 3.26 21.45
CA ASP A 130 9.38 2.01 21.30
C ASP A 130 8.38 1.79 22.45
N GLY A 131 7.53 0.77 22.33
CA GLY A 131 6.52 0.37 23.31
C GLY A 131 7.06 -0.51 24.44
N LEU A 132 6.14 -1.02 25.26
CA LEU A 132 6.43 -1.81 26.46
C LEU A 132 7.29 -3.05 26.19
N ARG A 133 7.14 -3.66 25.02
CA ARG A 133 7.83 -4.89 24.61
C ARG A 133 8.94 -4.62 23.59
N ALA A 134 9.65 -3.51 23.77
CA ALA A 134 10.81 -3.16 22.96
C ALA A 134 11.82 -4.32 22.95
N ARG A 135 12.32 -4.67 21.78
CA ARG A 135 13.28 -5.74 21.57
C ARG A 135 14.71 -5.25 21.81
N ASP A 136 15.59 -6.15 22.23
CA ASP A 136 17.02 -5.82 22.44
C ASP A 136 17.85 -5.91 21.13
N ASP A 137 17.26 -6.38 20.02
CA ASP A 137 17.95 -6.60 18.74
C ASP A 137 17.59 -5.61 17.64
N GLU A 138 16.34 -5.12 17.60
CA GLU A 138 15.88 -4.11 16.63
C GLU A 138 14.71 -3.30 17.19
N ASN A 139 14.57 -2.05 16.75
CA ASN A 139 13.47 -1.17 17.16
C ASN A 139 12.16 -1.55 16.47
N GLY A 140 11.06 -1.61 17.20
CA GLY A 140 9.75 -2.01 16.68
C GLY A 140 9.21 -1.12 15.57
N TRP A 141 9.54 0.17 15.56
CA TRP A 141 9.17 1.07 14.47
C TRP A 141 9.70 0.63 13.11
N THR A 142 10.91 0.05 13.06
CA THR A 142 11.51 -0.44 11.81
C THR A 142 11.02 -1.82 11.40
N ILE A 143 10.47 -2.58 12.33
CA ILE A 143 9.91 -3.92 12.07
C ILE A 143 8.47 -3.82 11.59
N GLU A 144 7.64 -3.06 12.30
CA GLU A 144 6.18 -3.09 12.17
C GLU A 144 5.61 -1.93 11.34
N THR A 145 6.43 -0.94 10.97
CA THR A 145 5.98 0.24 10.24
C THR A 145 6.84 0.53 9.01
N ASN A 146 6.37 1.44 8.18
CA ASN A 146 7.13 1.96 7.04
C ASN A 146 7.98 3.19 7.39
N ILE A 147 8.44 3.35 8.64
CA ILE A 147 9.18 4.52 9.11
C ILE A 147 10.41 4.84 8.25
N GLU A 148 11.14 3.83 7.79
CA GLU A 148 12.31 3.99 6.92
C GLU A 148 11.93 4.60 5.56
N GLN A 149 10.81 4.13 4.98
CA GLN A 149 10.26 4.66 3.73
C GLN A 149 9.66 6.05 3.91
N PHE A 150 8.90 6.26 4.98
CA PHE A 150 8.26 7.54 5.27
C PHE A 150 9.28 8.68 5.41
N TYR A 151 10.38 8.44 6.11
CA TYR A 151 11.43 9.45 6.30
C TYR A 151 12.47 9.50 5.16
N ALA A 152 12.35 8.65 4.13
CA ALA A 152 13.35 8.56 3.07
C ALA A 152 13.58 9.86 2.28
N ASP A 153 12.54 10.65 2.09
CA ASP A 153 12.58 11.91 1.33
C ASP A 153 12.59 13.17 2.22
N LYS A 154 12.74 12.99 3.54
CA LYS A 154 12.73 14.06 4.52
C LYS A 154 14.13 14.40 5.01
N ASN A 155 14.40 15.67 5.26
CA ASN A 155 15.74 16.14 5.63
C ASN A 155 15.93 16.18 7.15
N VAL A 156 15.68 15.04 7.79
CA VAL A 156 15.84 14.81 9.23
C VAL A 156 16.56 13.48 9.50
N ASN A 157 17.34 13.40 10.58
CA ASN A 157 17.77 12.12 11.13
C ASN A 157 16.68 11.54 12.02
N VAL A 158 16.38 10.23 11.90
CA VAL A 158 15.46 9.55 12.82
C VAL A 158 16.27 8.68 13.76
N VAL A 159 16.14 8.92 15.06
CA VAL A 159 16.90 8.26 16.12
C VAL A 159 16.01 7.23 16.80
N LEU A 160 16.42 5.99 16.77
CA LEU A 160 15.66 4.80 17.19
C LEU A 160 16.45 4.02 18.23
N PRO A 161 16.30 4.33 19.54
CA PRO A 161 16.90 3.52 20.58
C PRO A 161 16.40 2.08 20.52
N VAL A 162 17.29 1.09 20.67
CA VAL A 162 16.96 -0.34 20.65
C VAL A 162 17.05 -0.87 22.07
N GLY A 163 16.05 -1.62 22.50
CA GLY A 163 15.95 -2.13 23.86
C GLY A 163 15.07 -1.29 24.76
N GLY A 164 15.16 -1.53 26.06
CA GLY A 164 14.38 -0.81 27.05
C GLY A 164 13.00 -1.40 27.31
N GLU A 165 12.82 -2.72 27.15
CA GLU A 165 11.58 -3.40 27.51
C GLU A 165 11.13 -2.98 28.92
N SER A 166 9.90 -2.49 29.05
CA SER A 166 9.29 -2.06 30.31
C SER A 166 10.00 -0.92 31.05
N SER A 167 10.99 -0.26 30.42
CA SER A 167 11.84 0.73 31.09
C SER A 167 11.16 2.07 31.36
N PHE A 168 10.09 2.40 30.62
CA PHE A 168 9.55 3.77 30.50
C PHE A 168 10.63 4.80 30.14
N TYR A 169 11.75 4.33 29.58
CA TYR A 169 12.94 5.10 29.23
C TYR A 169 13.39 6.02 30.37
N SER A 170 13.28 5.56 31.64
CA SER A 170 13.64 6.27 32.85
C SER A 170 14.83 5.65 33.55
N ASP A 171 15.40 6.38 34.52
CA ASP A 171 16.48 5.90 35.38
C ASP A 171 15.88 5.15 36.56
N TRP A 172 15.97 3.82 36.55
CA TRP A 172 15.45 3.01 37.64
C TRP A 172 16.23 3.20 38.92
N GLN A 173 15.52 3.25 40.05
CA GLN A 173 16.14 3.42 41.36
C GLN A 173 17.04 2.25 41.75
N ARG A 174 16.69 1.01 41.33
CA ARG A 174 17.47 -0.20 41.62
C ARG A 174 17.34 -1.22 40.47
N PRO A 175 18.35 -2.11 40.34
CA PRO A 175 18.26 -3.22 39.38
C PRO A 175 17.08 -4.14 39.69
N ASN A 176 16.47 -4.71 38.65
CA ASN A 176 15.41 -5.69 38.76
C ASN A 176 15.40 -6.63 37.54
N ASN A 177 15.21 -7.92 37.80
CA ASN A 177 15.10 -8.98 36.80
C ASN A 177 16.20 -8.90 35.70
N GLY A 178 17.46 -8.71 36.11
CA GLY A 178 18.62 -8.66 35.20
C GLY A 178 18.77 -7.35 34.44
N LYS A 179 17.95 -6.34 34.69
CA LYS A 179 18.06 -5.02 34.07
C LYS A 179 18.40 -3.96 35.12
N ASN A 180 19.28 -3.03 34.73
CA ASN A 180 19.66 -1.85 35.51
C ASN A 180 19.54 -0.61 34.63
N TYR A 181 18.33 -0.20 34.38
CA TYR A 181 18.03 0.86 33.41
C TYR A 181 18.39 2.25 33.91
N LYS A 182 19.09 3.01 33.06
CA LYS A 182 19.43 4.42 33.21
C LYS A 182 19.21 5.16 31.88
N TRP A 183 18.03 4.95 31.31
CA TRP A 183 17.71 5.44 29.98
C TRP A 183 17.62 6.97 29.87
N GLU A 184 17.15 7.68 30.90
CA GLU A 184 17.15 9.16 30.87
C GLU A 184 18.57 9.68 30.78
N THR A 185 19.48 9.18 31.63
CA THR A 185 20.90 9.58 31.63
C THR A 185 21.53 9.22 30.28
N PHE A 186 21.32 8.01 29.78
CA PHE A 186 21.84 7.59 28.49
C PHE A 186 21.36 8.51 27.35
N LEU A 187 20.06 8.67 27.20
CA LEU A 187 19.47 9.43 26.08
C LEU A 187 19.87 10.90 26.12
N THR A 188 19.83 11.54 27.31
CA THR A 188 19.99 12.98 27.40
C THR A 188 21.43 13.47 27.62
N LYS A 189 22.33 12.60 28.12
CA LYS A 189 23.72 12.99 28.45
C LYS A 189 24.78 12.25 27.66
N GLU A 190 24.51 10.97 27.26
CA GLU A 190 25.50 10.15 26.57
C GLU A 190 25.25 10.13 25.06
N LEU A 191 23.98 9.98 24.63
CA LEU A 191 23.63 9.91 23.22
C LEU A 191 23.72 11.28 22.52
N VAL A 192 23.29 12.36 23.16
CA VAL A 192 23.30 13.72 22.56
C VAL A 192 24.68 14.11 22.02
N PRO A 193 25.80 13.97 22.74
CA PRO A 193 27.12 14.27 22.20
C PRO A 193 27.53 13.42 20.99
N ILE A 194 27.08 12.16 20.93
CA ILE A 194 27.31 11.29 19.78
C ILE A 194 26.58 11.81 18.55
N LEU A 195 25.30 12.19 18.71
CA LEU A 195 24.48 12.74 17.63
C LEU A 195 25.03 14.09 17.12
N ASP A 196 25.45 14.96 18.05
CA ASP A 196 25.97 16.28 17.73
C ASP A 196 27.31 16.24 16.99
N ASN A 197 28.19 15.32 17.34
CA ASN A 197 29.56 15.26 16.84
C ASN A 197 29.76 14.29 15.67
N GLU A 198 28.99 13.21 15.61
CA GLU A 198 29.10 12.19 14.54
C GLU A 198 27.97 12.31 13.52
N PHE A 199 26.72 12.54 14.00
CA PHE A 199 25.55 12.47 13.12
C PHE A 199 25.03 13.86 12.70
N ARG A 200 25.89 14.88 12.77
CA ARG A 200 25.61 16.22 12.23
C ARG A 200 24.29 16.82 12.71
N SER A 201 23.96 16.63 14.01
CA SER A 201 22.79 17.25 14.62
C SER A 201 22.87 18.78 14.56
N ASN A 202 21.74 19.45 14.29
CA ASN A 202 21.62 20.91 14.40
C ASN A 202 21.07 21.38 15.76
N GLY A 203 20.85 20.45 16.70
CA GLY A 203 20.33 20.70 18.04
C GLY A 203 18.81 20.86 18.12
N LYS A 204 18.08 20.85 17.00
CA LYS A 204 16.62 20.85 17.01
C LYS A 204 16.12 19.41 17.04
N ARG A 205 15.28 19.08 18.02
CA ARG A 205 14.83 17.72 18.27
C ARG A 205 13.34 17.63 18.50
N ALA A 206 12.71 16.65 17.91
CA ALA A 206 11.39 16.16 18.22
C ALA A 206 11.52 14.81 18.94
N VAL A 207 10.73 14.56 19.98
CA VAL A 207 10.61 13.23 20.59
C VAL A 207 9.18 12.75 20.45
N VAL A 208 9.02 11.57 19.90
CA VAL A 208 7.72 10.88 19.79
C VAL A 208 7.84 9.48 20.36
N GLY A 209 6.73 8.89 20.73
CA GLY A 209 6.71 7.51 21.17
C GLY A 209 5.30 6.92 21.17
N LEU A 210 5.25 5.60 21.13
CA LEU A 210 4.00 4.86 21.20
C LEU A 210 3.86 4.16 22.56
N SER A 211 2.63 4.02 23.05
CA SER A 211 2.35 3.27 24.28
C SER A 211 3.25 3.73 25.45
N MET A 212 4.03 2.82 26.05
CA MET A 212 5.07 3.15 27.04
C MET A 212 6.02 4.26 26.56
N GLY A 213 6.45 4.20 25.30
CA GLY A 213 7.31 5.23 24.71
C GLY A 213 6.62 6.59 24.58
N GLY A 214 5.29 6.62 24.42
CA GLY A 214 4.50 7.84 24.43
C GLY A 214 4.48 8.52 25.81
N THR A 215 4.37 7.73 26.89
CA THR A 215 4.55 8.20 28.27
C THR A 215 5.97 8.74 28.49
N ALA A 216 6.97 7.96 28.03
CA ALA A 216 8.39 8.32 28.16
C ALA A 216 8.75 9.61 27.40
N ALA A 217 8.21 9.78 26.18
CA ALA A 217 8.44 11.00 25.40
C ALA A 217 7.97 12.26 26.15
N MET A 218 6.78 12.20 26.76
CA MET A 218 6.29 13.31 27.60
C MET A 218 7.18 13.56 28.80
N ASN A 219 7.52 12.50 29.55
CA ASN A 219 8.40 12.63 30.71
C ASN A 219 9.77 13.22 30.35
N LEU A 220 10.40 12.76 29.26
CA LEU A 220 11.66 13.31 28.79
C LEU A 220 11.55 14.79 28.41
N ALA A 221 10.48 15.17 27.70
CA ALA A 221 10.26 16.55 27.29
C ALA A 221 10.01 17.47 28.49
N GLU A 222 9.26 17.03 29.51
CA GLU A 222 8.97 17.77 30.72
C GLU A 222 10.19 17.96 31.63
N ARG A 223 11.04 16.92 31.71
CA ARG A 223 12.21 16.90 32.57
C ARG A 223 13.44 17.54 31.90
N PHE A 224 13.49 17.53 30.57
CA PHE A 224 14.60 18.09 29.77
C PHE A 224 14.07 19.01 28.65
N PRO A 225 13.27 20.06 28.99
CA PRO A 225 12.57 20.88 27.99
C PRO A 225 13.50 21.63 27.03
N HIS A 226 14.76 21.85 27.43
CA HIS A 226 15.77 22.52 26.61
C HIS A 226 16.28 21.66 25.44
N LEU A 227 16.01 20.35 25.43
CA LEU A 227 16.44 19.41 24.37
C LEU A 227 15.47 19.32 23.23
N PHE A 228 14.19 19.63 23.43
CA PHE A 228 13.13 19.30 22.47
C PHE A 228 12.34 20.54 22.03
N ASN A 229 11.94 20.55 20.76
CA ASN A 229 11.07 21.54 20.15
C ASN A 229 9.63 21.00 19.96
N PHE A 230 9.48 19.68 19.96
CA PHE A 230 8.24 18.97 19.78
C PHE A 230 8.21 17.72 20.65
N VAL A 231 7.03 17.42 21.21
CA VAL A 231 6.76 16.13 21.84
C VAL A 231 5.46 15.54 21.33
N GLY A 232 5.48 14.24 21.01
CA GLY A 232 4.32 13.48 20.54
C GLY A 232 4.10 12.19 21.34
N SER A 233 2.88 11.98 21.84
CA SER A 233 2.48 10.74 22.49
C SER A 233 1.37 10.05 21.69
N PHE A 234 1.66 8.86 21.21
CA PHE A 234 0.70 8.01 20.50
C PHE A 234 0.24 6.88 21.43
N SER A 235 -0.98 7.00 21.94
CA SER A 235 -1.59 6.04 22.88
C SER A 235 -0.77 5.81 24.16
N GLY A 236 -0.06 6.84 24.67
CA GLY A 236 0.68 6.77 25.92
C GLY A 236 -0.23 6.88 27.15
N TYR A 237 0.27 6.48 28.31
CA TYR A 237 -0.35 6.76 29.59
C TYR A 237 0.14 8.12 30.09
N LEU A 238 -0.67 9.16 29.95
CA LEU A 238 -0.32 10.53 30.31
C LEU A 238 -0.80 10.95 31.70
N ASP A 239 -1.20 9.96 32.48
CA ASP A 239 -1.56 10.02 33.89
C ASP A 239 -1.03 8.74 34.53
N THR A 240 -0.07 8.85 35.44
CA THR A 240 0.55 7.69 36.09
C THR A 240 0.21 7.56 37.57
N THR A 241 -0.37 8.60 38.22
CA THR A 241 -0.58 8.63 39.66
C THR A 241 -2.05 8.54 40.10
N THR A 242 -3.02 8.78 39.21
CA THR A 242 -4.44 8.65 39.59
C THR A 242 -4.75 7.19 40.00
N PRO A 243 -5.55 6.97 41.06
CA PRO A 243 -5.91 5.62 41.51
C PRO A 243 -6.38 4.71 40.37
N GLY A 244 -5.75 3.54 40.23
CA GLY A 244 -5.94 2.60 39.14
C GLY A 244 -4.81 2.63 38.10
N MET A 245 -4.19 3.77 37.82
CA MET A 245 -3.10 3.88 36.84
C MET A 245 -1.79 3.24 37.32
N PRO A 246 -1.33 3.42 38.57
CA PRO A 246 -0.17 2.68 39.06
C PRO A 246 -0.37 1.15 38.97
N GLN A 247 -1.57 0.65 39.26
CA GLN A 247 -1.88 -0.77 39.15
C GLN A 247 -1.88 -1.26 37.68
N ALA A 248 -2.35 -0.45 36.75
CA ALA A 248 -2.29 -0.76 35.33
C ALA A 248 -0.82 -0.84 34.84
N ILE A 249 0.05 0.09 35.26
CA ILE A 249 1.48 0.07 34.95
C ILE A 249 2.15 -1.16 35.57
N GLN A 250 1.86 -1.47 36.83
CA GLN A 250 2.39 -2.66 37.52
C GLN A 250 1.99 -3.96 36.78
N ALA A 251 0.72 -4.08 36.39
CA ALA A 251 0.24 -5.23 35.64
C ALA A 251 0.93 -5.35 34.28
N ALA A 252 1.11 -4.24 33.55
CA ALA A 252 1.77 -4.21 32.26
C ALA A 252 3.25 -4.62 32.37
N GLN A 253 4.01 -4.07 33.32
CA GLN A 253 5.42 -4.42 33.53
C GLN A 253 5.58 -5.86 34.00
N PHE A 254 4.70 -6.35 34.85
CA PHE A 254 4.71 -7.75 35.26
C PHE A 254 4.42 -8.71 34.10
N ASP A 255 3.44 -8.38 33.24
CA ASP A 255 3.11 -9.17 32.06
C ASP A 255 4.24 -9.18 31.02
N ALA A 256 4.89 -8.03 30.78
CA ALA A 256 5.97 -7.91 29.81
C ALA A 256 7.22 -8.74 30.18
N GLY A 257 7.71 -8.62 31.40
CA GLY A 257 8.98 -9.25 31.79
C GLY A 257 9.06 -9.58 33.29
N ARG A 258 7.94 -9.68 33.99
CA ARG A 258 7.87 -9.93 35.45
C ARG A 258 8.64 -8.88 36.27
N TYR A 259 8.67 -7.64 35.79
CA TYR A 259 9.35 -6.55 36.48
C TYR A 259 8.54 -6.05 37.67
N ASP A 260 9.27 -5.62 38.70
CA ASP A 260 8.73 -4.94 39.88
C ASP A 260 8.76 -3.43 39.68
N THR A 261 7.60 -2.81 39.48
CA THR A 261 7.46 -1.37 39.25
C THR A 261 8.09 -0.51 40.37
N TYR A 262 8.17 -1.03 41.60
CA TYR A 262 8.87 -0.34 42.70
C TYR A 262 10.40 -0.25 42.47
N ALA A 263 10.97 -1.07 41.60
CA ALA A 263 12.35 -0.90 41.21
C ALA A 263 12.57 0.30 40.29
N MET A 264 11.54 0.68 39.53
CA MET A 264 11.58 1.82 38.62
C MET A 264 11.49 3.16 39.37
N TRP A 265 10.36 3.48 39.97
CA TRP A 265 10.06 4.78 40.59
C TRP A 265 9.77 4.70 42.08
N GLY A 266 10.11 3.60 42.76
CA GLY A 266 9.84 3.41 44.17
C GLY A 266 8.36 3.14 44.48
N PRO A 267 7.96 3.30 45.77
CA PRO A 267 6.57 3.12 46.19
C PRO A 267 5.63 4.12 45.49
N VAL A 268 4.41 3.67 45.15
CA VAL A 268 3.39 4.54 44.57
C VAL A 268 3.17 5.78 45.44
N GLY A 269 3.17 6.94 44.82
CA GLY A 269 3.08 8.24 45.50
C GLY A 269 4.40 8.80 46.00
N SER A 270 5.55 8.13 45.75
CA SER A 270 6.88 8.72 45.95
C SER A 270 7.09 9.91 45.00
N GLN A 271 8.13 10.72 45.30
CA GLN A 271 8.44 11.89 44.48
C GLN A 271 8.77 11.49 43.04
N ASP A 272 9.42 10.34 42.83
CA ASP A 272 9.80 9.85 41.52
C ASP A 272 8.59 9.48 40.66
N TRP A 273 7.53 8.91 41.26
CA TRP A 273 6.23 8.71 40.60
C TRP A 273 5.58 10.03 40.17
N ILE A 274 5.68 11.08 41.05
CA ILE A 274 5.14 12.41 40.75
C ILE A 274 5.94 13.08 39.64
N ASP A 275 7.25 12.95 39.64
CA ASP A 275 8.17 13.53 38.66
C ASP A 275 8.05 12.83 37.27
N HIS A 276 7.43 11.63 37.23
CA HIS A 276 7.16 10.90 36.01
C HIS A 276 5.66 10.79 35.69
N ASP A 277 4.88 11.74 36.13
CA ASP A 277 3.48 11.87 35.79
C ASP A 277 3.25 13.03 34.83
N PRO A 278 3.03 12.73 33.51
CA PRO A 278 2.92 13.77 32.50
C PRO A 278 1.88 14.86 32.80
N LYS A 279 0.73 14.52 33.43
CA LYS A 279 -0.27 15.54 33.78
C LYS A 279 0.21 16.56 34.82
N LEU A 280 1.26 16.25 35.56
CA LEU A 280 1.79 17.12 36.61
C LEU A 280 2.94 18.00 36.12
N GLY A 281 3.63 17.62 35.04
CA GLY A 281 4.76 18.34 34.44
C GLY A 281 4.42 19.31 33.31
N ILE A 282 3.15 19.45 32.94
CA ILE A 282 2.67 20.11 31.70
C ILE A 282 3.25 21.50 31.48
N GLU A 283 3.39 22.37 32.53
CA GLU A 283 3.93 23.74 32.37
C GLU A 283 5.37 23.76 31.83
N ASN A 284 6.13 22.69 31.97
CA ASN A 284 7.47 22.58 31.42
C ASN A 284 7.45 22.45 29.87
N LEU A 285 6.29 22.11 29.27
CA LEU A 285 6.10 21.99 27.82
C LEU A 285 5.69 23.28 27.10
N LYS A 286 5.63 24.42 27.84
CA LYS A 286 5.07 25.70 27.33
C LYS A 286 5.76 26.27 26.08
N ASP A 287 7.04 25.94 25.89
CA ASP A 287 7.87 26.48 24.81
C ASP A 287 8.04 25.49 23.65
N MET A 288 7.29 24.38 23.65
CA MET A 288 7.32 23.36 22.57
C MET A 288 5.94 23.03 22.04
N THR A 289 5.88 22.41 20.88
CA THR A 289 4.64 21.88 20.32
C THR A 289 4.35 20.52 20.96
N VAL A 290 3.14 20.34 21.47
CA VAL A 290 2.67 19.12 22.12
C VAL A 290 1.59 18.46 21.24
N TYR A 291 1.76 17.19 20.92
CA TYR A 291 0.82 16.39 20.14
C TYR A 291 0.41 15.13 20.93
N VAL A 292 -0.88 14.87 21.03
CA VAL A 292 -1.40 13.68 21.70
C VAL A 292 -2.46 12.99 20.85
N SER A 293 -2.37 11.66 20.74
CA SER A 293 -3.35 10.87 20.02
C SER A 293 -3.75 9.61 20.77
N ALA A 294 -4.98 9.18 20.56
CA ALA A 294 -5.48 7.87 20.97
C ALA A 294 -6.76 7.51 20.20
N GLY A 295 -6.95 6.21 19.94
CA GLY A 295 -8.22 5.64 19.53
C GLY A 295 -9.21 5.54 20.70
N ASN A 296 -10.34 4.88 20.49
CA ASN A 296 -11.35 4.67 21.54
C ASN A 296 -11.55 3.19 21.94
N GLY A 297 -10.69 2.30 21.45
CA GLY A 297 -10.78 0.86 21.66
C GLY A 297 -11.81 0.14 20.78
N ARG A 298 -12.47 0.86 19.85
CA ARG A 298 -13.39 0.24 18.92
C ARG A 298 -12.61 -0.37 17.76
N ASP A 299 -12.78 -1.67 17.57
CA ASP A 299 -12.30 -2.37 16.36
C ASP A 299 -13.08 -1.87 15.13
N ASP A 300 -12.39 -1.39 14.14
CA ASP A 300 -12.93 -0.93 12.86
C ASP A 300 -12.43 -1.76 11.67
N TYR A 301 -11.79 -2.88 11.94
CA TYR A 301 -11.31 -3.79 10.89
C TYR A 301 -12.42 -4.13 9.89
N GLY A 302 -12.10 -4.01 8.59
CA GLY A 302 -13.05 -4.21 7.51
C GLY A 302 -13.98 -3.03 7.22
N GLN A 303 -13.84 -1.88 7.93
CA GLN A 303 -14.50 -0.65 7.53
C GLN A 303 -13.67 0.07 6.45
N PRO A 304 -14.32 0.85 5.56
CA PRO A 304 -13.63 1.50 4.42
C PRO A 304 -12.48 2.44 4.80
N ASP A 305 -12.54 3.04 6.00
CA ASP A 305 -11.58 3.99 6.52
C ASP A 305 -10.65 3.40 7.60
N SER A 306 -10.67 2.07 7.78
CA SER A 306 -9.81 1.39 8.74
C SER A 306 -8.38 1.30 8.23
N VAL A 307 -7.43 1.53 9.13
CA VAL A 307 -6.00 1.27 8.89
C VAL A 307 -5.56 -0.10 9.39
N ALA A 308 -6.45 -0.85 10.05
CA ALA A 308 -6.14 -2.14 10.66
C ALA A 308 -5.90 -3.22 9.61
N ASN A 309 -4.85 -4.01 9.79
CA ASN A 309 -4.49 -5.15 8.93
C ASN A 309 -5.22 -6.45 9.33
N GLY A 310 -5.86 -6.47 10.49
CA GLY A 310 -6.57 -7.62 11.01
C GLY A 310 -7.52 -7.24 12.17
N PRO A 311 -8.39 -8.18 12.60
CA PRO A 311 -9.30 -7.92 13.70
C PRO A 311 -8.53 -7.67 15.01
N ALA A 312 -9.05 -6.75 15.82
CA ALA A 312 -8.45 -6.39 17.10
C ALA A 312 -8.47 -7.57 18.09
N ASN A 313 -7.40 -7.70 18.86
CA ASN A 313 -7.42 -8.54 20.05
C ASN A 313 -8.02 -7.80 21.26
N LEU A 314 -8.47 -8.54 22.26
CA LEU A 314 -9.12 -7.96 23.44
C LEU A 314 -8.16 -7.09 24.26
N ALA A 315 -6.88 -7.42 24.30
CA ALA A 315 -5.85 -6.63 25.01
C ALA A 315 -5.67 -5.26 24.35
N GLY A 316 -5.54 -5.21 23.03
CA GLY A 316 -5.43 -3.96 22.28
C GLY A 316 -6.63 -3.04 22.47
N VAL A 317 -7.84 -3.60 22.54
CA VAL A 317 -9.06 -2.86 22.90
C VAL A 317 -8.93 -2.21 24.28
N GLY A 318 -8.59 -3.00 25.30
CA GLY A 318 -8.52 -2.53 26.70
C GLY A 318 -7.42 -1.49 26.91
N LEU A 319 -6.23 -1.72 26.38
CA LEU A 319 -5.09 -0.81 26.50
C LEU A 319 -5.39 0.55 25.85
N GLU A 320 -6.05 0.55 24.69
CA GLU A 320 -6.38 1.82 24.00
C GLU A 320 -7.43 2.64 24.77
N VAL A 321 -8.42 1.98 25.37
CA VAL A 321 -9.38 2.66 26.24
C VAL A 321 -8.69 3.32 27.43
N ILE A 322 -7.75 2.63 28.09
CA ILE A 322 -6.98 3.20 29.23
C ILE A 322 -6.10 4.36 28.75
N SER A 323 -5.41 4.23 27.61
CA SER A 323 -4.60 5.27 26.99
C SER A 323 -5.44 6.52 26.72
N ARG A 324 -6.63 6.33 26.13
CA ARG A 324 -7.57 7.44 25.85
C ARG A 324 -8.03 8.14 27.12
N MET A 325 -8.38 7.38 28.16
CA MET A 325 -8.82 7.94 29.45
C MET A 325 -7.69 8.73 30.13
N SER A 326 -6.48 8.19 30.18
CA SER A 326 -5.32 8.88 30.79
C SER A 326 -4.94 10.14 30.01
N THR A 327 -5.01 10.09 28.67
CA THR A 327 -4.80 11.27 27.80
C THR A 327 -5.87 12.33 28.04
N GLN A 328 -7.14 11.94 28.23
CA GLN A 328 -8.20 12.90 28.60
C GLN A 328 -7.92 13.57 29.95
N THR A 329 -7.47 12.80 30.95
CA THR A 329 -7.05 13.39 32.25
C THR A 329 -5.92 14.41 32.08
N PHE A 330 -4.91 14.10 31.29
CA PHE A 330 -3.83 15.03 30.93
C PHE A 330 -4.38 16.32 30.30
N LEU A 331 -5.32 16.22 29.35
CA LEU A 331 -5.94 17.37 28.70
C LEU A 331 -6.76 18.24 29.67
N ASP A 332 -7.44 17.62 30.62
CA ASP A 332 -8.19 18.33 31.66
C ASP A 332 -7.26 19.14 32.58
N TYR A 333 -6.02 18.66 32.80
CA TYR A 333 -4.97 19.42 33.50
C TYR A 333 -4.37 20.50 32.59
N ALA A 334 -4.08 20.16 31.32
CA ALA A 334 -3.53 21.13 30.36
C ALA A 334 -4.47 22.33 30.14
N ALA A 335 -5.78 22.12 30.22
CA ALA A 335 -6.76 23.22 30.13
C ALA A 335 -6.58 24.34 31.17
N ARG A 336 -5.88 24.05 32.28
CA ARG A 336 -5.59 24.99 33.39
C ARG A 336 -4.22 25.64 33.24
N THR A 337 -3.46 25.33 32.21
CA THR A 337 -2.10 25.78 31.93
C THR A 337 -2.04 26.65 30.67
N SER A 338 -0.85 27.17 30.36
CA SER A 338 -0.60 27.91 29.12
C SER A 338 -0.47 26.96 27.88
N VAL A 339 -0.21 25.70 28.11
CA VAL A 339 0.04 24.68 27.06
C VAL A 339 -1.26 24.31 26.36
N LYS A 340 -1.22 24.26 25.02
CA LYS A 340 -2.36 23.91 24.17
C LYS A 340 -1.98 22.72 23.30
N PRO A 341 -2.18 21.49 23.76
CA PRO A 341 -1.87 20.30 22.97
C PRO A 341 -2.71 20.24 21.69
N ILE A 342 -2.09 19.76 20.61
CA ILE A 342 -2.77 19.30 19.40
C ILE A 342 -3.33 17.92 19.72
N VAL A 343 -4.65 17.75 19.59
CA VAL A 343 -5.35 16.53 20.01
C VAL A 343 -5.88 15.82 18.79
N HIS A 344 -5.43 14.59 18.58
CA HIS A 344 -5.93 13.72 17.52
C HIS A 344 -6.62 12.48 18.11
N PHE A 345 -7.87 12.66 18.53
CA PHE A 345 -8.70 11.59 19.04
C PHE A 345 -9.50 10.93 17.91
N ARG A 346 -9.14 9.70 17.57
CA ARG A 346 -9.84 8.95 16.54
C ARG A 346 -11.21 8.44 17.03
N PRO A 347 -12.20 8.35 16.13
CA PRO A 347 -13.53 7.82 16.43
C PRO A 347 -13.53 6.29 16.60
N SER A 348 -12.45 5.62 16.24
CA SER A 348 -12.20 4.18 16.32
C SER A 348 -10.71 3.93 16.56
N GLY A 349 -10.30 2.67 16.54
CA GLY A 349 -8.91 2.26 16.65
C GLY A 349 -8.54 1.66 17.99
N VAL A 350 -7.62 0.72 17.93
CA VAL A 350 -7.12 -0.08 19.05
C VAL A 350 -5.63 0.15 19.25
N HIS A 351 -5.06 -0.47 20.27
CA HIS A 351 -3.64 -0.36 20.63
C HIS A 351 -2.83 -1.28 19.73
N SER A 352 -2.45 -0.82 18.51
CA SER A 352 -1.69 -1.59 17.53
C SER A 352 -0.85 -0.73 16.60
N TRP A 353 0.12 -1.36 15.92
CA TRP A 353 1.15 -0.72 15.12
C TRP A 353 0.62 0.09 13.95
N GLU A 354 -0.44 -0.36 13.29
CA GLU A 354 -1.04 0.30 12.12
C GLU A 354 -1.58 1.70 12.48
N TYR A 355 -2.17 1.83 13.66
CA TYR A 355 -2.65 3.12 14.14
C TYR A 355 -1.51 4.05 14.54
N TRP A 356 -0.41 3.55 15.09
CA TRP A 356 0.78 4.37 15.39
C TRP A 356 1.53 4.80 14.14
N GLN A 357 1.61 3.93 13.12
CA GLN A 357 2.09 4.31 11.80
C GLN A 357 1.25 5.47 11.21
N PHE A 358 -0.06 5.36 11.29
CA PHE A 358 -0.97 6.42 10.87
C PHE A 358 -0.72 7.73 11.63
N GLU A 359 -0.57 7.68 12.97
CA GLU A 359 -0.30 8.86 13.80
C GLU A 359 1.06 9.51 13.51
N MET A 360 2.07 8.73 13.18
CA MET A 360 3.37 9.25 12.74
C MET A 360 3.21 10.20 11.55
N VAL A 361 2.37 9.82 10.58
CA VAL A 361 2.06 10.65 9.41
C VAL A 361 1.28 11.90 9.80
N GLN A 362 0.24 11.76 10.63
CA GLN A 362 -0.60 12.88 11.07
C GLN A 362 0.21 13.92 11.89
N ALA A 363 1.18 13.47 12.68
CA ALA A 363 2.04 14.36 13.48
C ALA A 363 3.09 15.08 12.63
N TRP A 364 3.46 14.55 11.45
CA TRP A 364 4.59 15.04 10.67
C TRP A 364 4.54 16.55 10.32
N PRO A 365 3.43 17.15 9.85
CA PRO A 365 3.39 18.57 9.54
C PRO A 365 3.77 19.44 10.75
N TYR A 366 3.30 19.08 11.95
CA TYR A 366 3.60 19.78 13.20
C TYR A 366 5.04 19.57 13.67
N ILE A 367 5.59 18.36 13.47
CA ILE A 367 7.01 18.07 13.70
C ILE A 367 7.87 18.94 12.79
N ALA A 368 7.58 18.95 11.49
CA ALA A 368 8.33 19.72 10.50
C ALA A 368 8.31 21.22 10.77
N ASP A 369 7.16 21.76 11.19
CA ASP A 369 7.02 23.16 11.60
C ASP A 369 7.88 23.46 12.84
N SER A 370 7.82 22.62 13.86
CA SER A 370 8.58 22.80 15.12
C SER A 370 10.09 22.72 14.91
N LEU A 371 10.54 21.88 13.99
CA LEU A 371 11.95 21.75 13.61
C LEU A 371 12.39 22.86 12.64
N GLY A 372 11.46 23.65 12.12
CA GLY A 372 11.73 24.76 11.19
C GLY A 372 12.19 24.29 9.82
N LEU A 373 11.71 23.14 9.35
CA LEU A 373 12.02 22.62 8.03
C LEU A 373 11.42 23.49 6.94
N SER A 374 12.19 23.75 5.90
CA SER A 374 11.69 24.37 4.67
C SER A 374 10.68 23.43 3.97
N LYS A 375 9.88 23.99 3.06
CA LYS A 375 8.94 23.17 2.29
C LYS A 375 9.64 22.04 1.50
N ASP A 376 10.83 22.33 0.97
CA ASP A 376 11.59 21.36 0.17
C ASP A 376 12.23 20.25 1.03
N ASP A 377 12.40 20.48 2.32
CA ASP A 377 13.00 19.53 3.27
C ASP A 377 12.00 18.58 3.92
N ARG A 378 10.68 18.84 3.75
CA ARG A 378 9.61 18.06 4.38
C ARG A 378 9.28 16.76 3.69
N GLY A 379 9.73 16.57 2.44
CA GLY A 379 9.30 15.47 1.60
C GLY A 379 7.79 15.50 1.34
N ALA A 380 7.20 14.38 0.99
CA ALA A 380 5.75 14.23 0.90
C ALA A 380 5.13 14.06 2.31
N ASP A 381 4.04 14.79 2.57
CA ASP A 381 3.27 14.68 3.82
C ASP A 381 2.24 13.51 3.73
N CYS A 382 2.68 12.35 3.24
CA CYS A 382 1.82 11.19 3.03
C CYS A 382 2.53 9.90 3.40
N ALA A 383 1.75 8.88 3.72
CA ALA A 383 2.24 7.51 3.82
C ALA A 383 1.12 6.54 3.40
N PRO A 384 1.45 5.53 2.61
CA PRO A 384 0.50 4.47 2.28
C PRO A 384 0.05 3.72 3.55
N ILE A 385 -1.22 3.33 3.59
CA ILE A 385 -1.80 2.55 4.67
C ILE A 385 -2.47 1.28 4.14
N GLY A 386 -2.75 0.33 5.02
CA GLY A 386 -3.54 -0.86 4.72
C GLY A 386 -3.06 -1.63 3.47
N ALA A 387 -4.01 -2.00 2.63
CA ALA A 387 -3.76 -2.80 1.42
C ALA A 387 -2.89 -2.06 0.38
N ILE A 388 -3.02 -0.74 0.27
CA ILE A 388 -2.19 0.07 -0.65
C ILE A 388 -0.73 0.06 -0.18
N ALA A 389 -0.46 0.19 1.13
CA ALA A 389 0.90 0.08 1.66
C ALA A 389 1.54 -1.26 1.32
N GLU A 390 0.80 -2.35 1.47
CA GLU A 390 1.28 -3.70 1.12
C GLU A 390 1.56 -3.85 -0.38
N ALA A 391 0.67 -3.36 -1.23
CA ALA A 391 0.84 -3.42 -2.69
C ALA A 391 2.01 -2.57 -3.20
N THR A 392 2.40 -1.53 -2.46
CA THR A 392 3.44 -0.57 -2.86
C THR A 392 4.76 -0.75 -2.11
N LYS A 393 4.86 -1.69 -1.16
CA LYS A 393 6.04 -1.93 -0.32
C LYS A 393 7.33 -2.22 -1.08
N SER A 394 7.23 -2.68 -2.33
CA SER A 394 8.41 -2.89 -3.19
C SER A 394 9.12 -1.58 -3.55
N GLY A 395 8.46 -0.43 -3.40
CA GLY A 395 8.97 0.87 -3.79
C GLY A 395 9.06 1.11 -5.30
N ILE A 396 8.54 0.21 -6.13
CA ILE A 396 8.64 0.29 -7.60
C ILE A 396 8.02 1.58 -8.18
N ILE A 397 6.99 2.11 -7.53
CA ILE A 397 6.33 3.36 -7.93
C ILE A 397 6.79 4.57 -7.11
N GLY A 398 7.85 4.42 -6.30
CA GLY A 398 8.45 5.50 -5.50
C GLY A 398 7.66 5.87 -4.25
N SER A 399 7.95 7.05 -3.69
CA SER A 399 7.23 7.59 -2.54
C SER A 399 5.87 8.15 -2.94
N CYS A 400 4.92 8.15 -2.00
CA CYS A 400 3.60 8.75 -2.21
C CYS A 400 3.69 10.27 -2.45
N VAL A 401 2.68 10.81 -3.12
CA VAL A 401 2.52 12.24 -3.43
C VAL A 401 1.37 12.85 -2.64
N ASN A 402 0.35 12.05 -2.36
CA ASN A 402 -0.84 12.43 -1.60
C ASN A 402 -1.27 11.27 -0.68
N ASN A 403 -2.21 11.53 0.21
CA ASN A 403 -2.88 10.49 0.96
C ASN A 403 -3.93 9.79 0.09
N GLU A 404 -4.36 8.61 0.52
CA GLU A 404 -5.45 7.86 -0.08
C GLU A 404 -6.72 8.73 -0.23
N TYR A 405 -7.35 8.68 -1.39
CA TYR A 405 -8.58 9.41 -1.72
C TYR A 405 -9.61 8.49 -2.38
N ASP A 406 -10.89 8.85 -2.22
CA ASP A 406 -12.01 8.11 -2.80
C ASP A 406 -12.10 8.36 -4.31
N ILE A 407 -12.29 7.29 -5.08
CA ILE A 407 -12.50 7.36 -6.53
C ILE A 407 -13.45 6.23 -6.97
N ALA A 408 -14.53 6.55 -7.67
CA ALA A 408 -15.60 5.60 -8.00
C ALA A 408 -16.03 4.82 -6.73
N ASP A 409 -16.08 3.49 -6.80
CA ASP A 409 -16.47 2.62 -5.67
C ASP A 409 -15.26 2.12 -4.86
N GLY A 410 -14.11 2.77 -4.98
CA GLY A 410 -12.85 2.37 -4.35
C GLY A 410 -11.99 3.55 -3.96
N LYS A 411 -10.69 3.28 -3.83
CA LYS A 411 -9.69 4.25 -3.41
C LYS A 411 -8.49 4.26 -4.34
N ALA A 412 -7.80 5.39 -4.38
CA ALA A 412 -6.52 5.55 -5.05
C ALA A 412 -5.55 6.35 -4.19
N GLU A 413 -4.26 6.13 -4.42
CA GLU A 413 -3.17 6.93 -3.85
C GLU A 413 -2.10 7.10 -4.91
N ASP A 414 -1.66 8.36 -5.12
CA ASP A 414 -0.67 8.68 -6.13
C ASP A 414 0.75 8.63 -5.58
N PHE A 415 1.64 8.12 -6.41
CA PHE A 415 3.07 7.97 -6.14
C PHE A 415 3.87 8.67 -7.24
N ARG A 416 5.15 8.94 -7.01
CA ARG A 416 6.01 9.62 -7.98
C ARG A 416 6.13 8.89 -9.32
N GLY A 417 6.04 7.57 -9.31
CA GLY A 417 6.18 6.73 -10.51
C GLY A 417 4.91 6.01 -10.94
N GLY A 418 3.77 6.20 -10.26
CA GLY A 418 2.54 5.47 -10.56
C GLY A 418 1.38 5.82 -9.66
N THR A 419 0.32 5.03 -9.72
CA THR A 419 -0.87 5.14 -8.86
C THR A 419 -1.25 3.75 -8.36
N ALA A 420 -1.56 3.63 -7.09
CA ALA A 420 -2.17 2.43 -6.53
C ALA A 420 -3.68 2.60 -6.45
N TYR A 421 -4.42 1.55 -6.79
CA TYR A 421 -5.88 1.50 -6.75
C TYR A 421 -6.34 0.35 -5.86
N TRP A 422 -7.43 0.54 -5.16
CA TRP A 422 -8.00 -0.46 -4.26
C TRP A 422 -9.52 -0.47 -4.29
N THR A 423 -10.09 -1.69 -4.23
CA THR A 423 -11.49 -1.93 -3.85
C THR A 423 -11.57 -3.15 -2.93
N PRO A 424 -12.66 -3.33 -2.16
CA PRO A 424 -12.86 -4.55 -1.36
C PRO A 424 -12.84 -5.83 -2.21
N ASP A 425 -13.32 -5.76 -3.45
CA ASP A 425 -13.48 -6.92 -4.34
C ASP A 425 -12.20 -7.27 -5.09
N THR A 426 -11.40 -6.28 -5.47
CA THR A 426 -10.20 -6.49 -6.29
C THR A 426 -8.90 -6.54 -5.48
N GLY A 427 -8.88 -5.98 -4.26
CA GLY A 427 -7.67 -5.72 -3.51
C GLY A 427 -6.89 -4.52 -4.05
N ALA A 428 -5.68 -4.31 -3.54
CA ALA A 428 -4.83 -3.19 -3.94
C ALA A 428 -3.82 -3.58 -5.01
N HIS A 429 -3.70 -2.75 -6.07
CA HIS A 429 -2.78 -2.96 -7.18
C HIS A 429 -2.10 -1.68 -7.61
N ALA A 430 -0.77 -1.71 -7.74
CA ALA A 430 0.03 -0.61 -8.23
C ALA A 430 0.17 -0.69 -9.76
N LEU A 431 -0.13 0.42 -10.44
CA LEU A 431 0.00 0.59 -11.88
C LEU A 431 1.04 1.68 -12.18
N PHE A 432 1.81 1.50 -13.25
CA PHE A 432 2.84 2.45 -13.66
C PHE A 432 3.10 2.43 -15.16
N GLY A 433 3.95 3.33 -15.63
CA GLY A 433 4.43 3.34 -17.01
C GLY A 433 3.33 3.44 -18.07
N ALA A 434 3.52 2.72 -19.19
CA ALA A 434 2.64 2.80 -20.35
C ALA A 434 1.25 2.21 -20.11
N ILE A 435 1.14 1.20 -19.23
CA ILE A 435 -0.14 0.58 -18.89
C ILE A 435 -0.98 1.56 -18.07
N LEU A 436 -0.40 2.24 -17.07
CA LEU A 436 -1.10 3.29 -16.32
C LEU A 436 -1.54 4.45 -17.24
N ALA A 437 -0.64 4.91 -18.11
CA ALA A 437 -0.96 5.98 -19.06
C ALA A 437 -2.14 5.61 -19.97
N LYS A 438 -2.17 4.37 -20.48
CA LYS A 438 -3.29 3.85 -21.26
C LYS A 438 -4.56 3.77 -20.44
N TYR A 439 -4.50 3.21 -19.23
CA TYR A 439 -5.64 3.10 -18.33
C TYR A 439 -6.26 4.46 -18.03
N ASN A 440 -5.44 5.46 -17.71
CA ASN A 440 -5.92 6.83 -17.47
C ASN A 440 -6.55 7.45 -18.72
N SER A 441 -6.02 7.19 -19.92
CA SER A 441 -6.60 7.66 -21.19
C SER A 441 -7.97 7.07 -21.49
N LEU A 442 -8.31 5.93 -20.88
CA LEU A 442 -9.61 5.25 -20.99
C LEU A 442 -10.57 5.58 -19.83
N GLY A 443 -10.22 6.58 -18.99
CA GLY A 443 -11.05 7.07 -17.88
C GLY A 443 -10.72 6.46 -16.52
N GLY A 444 -9.65 5.65 -16.41
CA GLY A 444 -9.24 5.04 -15.14
C GLY A 444 -10.34 4.16 -14.52
N PRO A 445 -10.50 4.18 -13.18
CA PRO A 445 -11.52 3.39 -12.49
C PRO A 445 -12.97 3.73 -12.91
N GLN A 446 -13.21 4.95 -13.37
CA GLN A 446 -14.53 5.41 -13.83
C GLN A 446 -14.77 5.05 -15.31
N GLY A 447 -13.74 4.59 -16.02
CA GLY A 447 -13.83 4.11 -17.39
C GLY A 447 -14.40 2.70 -17.48
N TRP A 448 -14.58 2.21 -18.70
CA TRP A 448 -15.20 0.92 -18.96
C TRP A 448 -14.40 -0.29 -18.43
N LEU A 449 -13.09 -0.16 -18.21
CA LEU A 449 -12.25 -1.24 -17.66
C LEU A 449 -12.54 -1.53 -16.19
N GLY A 450 -13.04 -0.54 -15.41
CA GLY A 450 -13.17 -0.66 -13.96
C GLY A 450 -11.81 -0.73 -13.25
N PHE A 451 -11.77 -1.28 -12.04
CA PHE A 451 -10.55 -1.39 -11.25
C PHE A 451 -9.62 -2.51 -11.70
N PRO A 452 -8.29 -2.38 -11.47
CA PRO A 452 -7.35 -3.46 -11.71
C PRO A 452 -7.61 -4.64 -10.75
N THR A 453 -7.48 -5.85 -11.27
CA THR A 453 -7.61 -7.12 -10.51
C THR A 453 -6.28 -7.81 -10.32
N THR A 454 -5.22 -7.31 -10.95
CA THR A 454 -3.84 -7.77 -10.79
C THR A 454 -2.89 -6.58 -10.81
N GLY A 455 -1.69 -6.77 -10.25
CA GLY A 455 -0.55 -5.91 -10.57
C GLY A 455 -0.04 -6.16 -11.98
N GLU A 456 1.01 -5.44 -12.38
CA GLU A 456 1.67 -5.64 -13.66
C GLU A 456 2.42 -6.98 -13.68
N MET A 457 2.14 -7.80 -14.70
CA MET A 457 2.73 -9.12 -14.92
C MET A 457 3.49 -9.17 -16.23
N THR A 458 4.50 -10.04 -16.30
CA THR A 458 5.21 -10.33 -17.54
C THR A 458 4.42 -11.35 -18.35
N THR A 459 4.30 -11.13 -19.66
CA THR A 459 3.68 -12.11 -20.58
C THR A 459 4.48 -13.41 -20.62
N PRO A 460 3.84 -14.57 -20.86
CA PRO A 460 4.51 -15.86 -20.89
C PRO A 460 5.67 -15.99 -21.90
N ASP A 461 5.67 -15.20 -22.98
CA ASP A 461 6.78 -15.13 -23.93
C ASP A 461 7.97 -14.28 -23.45
N GLY A 462 7.83 -13.57 -22.31
CA GLY A 462 8.85 -12.73 -21.70
C GLY A 462 9.06 -11.36 -22.37
N VAL A 463 8.27 -11.01 -23.40
CA VAL A 463 8.45 -9.78 -24.19
C VAL A 463 7.62 -8.63 -23.68
N GLY A 464 6.36 -8.89 -23.32
CA GLY A 464 5.38 -7.89 -22.95
C GLY A 464 5.10 -7.80 -21.44
N ARG A 465 4.22 -6.86 -21.11
CA ARG A 465 3.61 -6.67 -19.80
C ARG A 465 2.10 -6.59 -19.95
N TYR A 466 1.37 -6.95 -18.91
CA TYR A 466 -0.07 -6.85 -18.89
C TYR A 466 -0.64 -6.66 -17.48
N VAL A 467 -1.84 -6.13 -17.42
CA VAL A 467 -2.67 -6.00 -16.22
C VAL A 467 -4.09 -6.41 -16.56
N HIS A 468 -4.71 -7.19 -15.68
CA HIS A 468 -6.13 -7.50 -15.77
C HIS A 468 -6.95 -6.48 -14.99
N PHE A 469 -8.12 -6.17 -15.51
CA PHE A 469 -9.12 -5.28 -14.93
C PHE A 469 -10.47 -6.01 -14.83
N GLN A 470 -11.44 -5.42 -14.16
CA GLN A 470 -12.76 -6.02 -13.98
C GLN A 470 -13.45 -6.37 -15.31
N ASN A 471 -13.28 -5.55 -16.36
CA ASN A 471 -13.99 -5.71 -17.64
C ASN A 471 -13.07 -5.89 -18.84
N GLY A 472 -11.78 -6.15 -18.65
CA GLY A 472 -10.84 -6.35 -19.75
C GLY A 472 -9.41 -6.43 -19.29
N SER A 473 -8.48 -6.24 -20.22
CA SER A 473 -7.04 -6.30 -19.94
C SER A 473 -6.28 -5.30 -20.79
N ILE A 474 -5.16 -4.75 -20.27
CA ILE A 474 -4.23 -3.95 -21.07
C ILE A 474 -2.96 -4.76 -21.27
N TYR A 475 -2.52 -4.87 -22.51
CA TYR A 475 -1.26 -5.48 -22.93
C TYR A 475 -0.33 -4.43 -23.52
N TRP A 476 0.93 -4.55 -23.19
CA TRP A 476 1.99 -3.65 -23.66
C TRP A 476 3.22 -4.42 -24.12
N THR A 477 3.84 -3.95 -25.21
CA THR A 477 5.22 -4.33 -25.58
C THR A 477 6.00 -3.07 -26.01
N PRO A 478 7.36 -3.11 -26.01
CA PRO A 478 8.15 -1.99 -26.51
C PRO A 478 7.86 -1.64 -27.97
N SER A 479 7.44 -2.62 -28.78
CA SER A 479 7.20 -2.44 -30.23
C SER A 479 5.77 -2.02 -30.56
N THR A 480 4.78 -2.44 -29.77
CA THR A 480 3.37 -2.16 -30.09
C THR A 480 2.82 -0.96 -29.32
N GLY A 481 3.34 -0.68 -28.11
CA GLY A 481 2.68 0.19 -27.15
C GLY A 481 1.60 -0.55 -26.33
N ALA A 482 0.81 0.20 -25.55
CA ALA A 482 -0.24 -0.34 -24.68
C ALA A 482 -1.61 -0.23 -25.35
N TYR A 483 -2.35 -1.36 -25.38
CA TYR A 483 -3.73 -1.43 -25.90
C TYR A 483 -4.62 -2.22 -24.98
N ALA A 484 -5.88 -1.79 -24.87
CA ALA A 484 -6.90 -2.46 -24.08
C ALA A 484 -7.66 -3.48 -24.94
N ILE A 485 -8.03 -4.60 -24.31
CA ILE A 485 -8.83 -5.67 -24.93
C ILE A 485 -10.08 -5.87 -24.04
N PRO A 486 -11.29 -5.73 -24.58
CA PRO A 486 -12.53 -6.05 -23.85
C PRO A 486 -12.58 -7.49 -23.36
N GLY A 487 -13.24 -7.75 -22.22
CA GLY A 487 -13.18 -9.04 -21.53
C GLY A 487 -13.66 -10.24 -22.35
N ASP A 488 -14.70 -10.07 -23.15
CA ASP A 488 -15.21 -11.12 -24.06
C ASP A 488 -14.25 -11.38 -25.22
N MET A 489 -13.67 -10.33 -25.81
CA MET A 489 -12.64 -10.44 -26.85
C MET A 489 -11.33 -11.00 -26.27
N PHE A 490 -10.99 -10.66 -25.03
CA PHE A 490 -9.84 -11.23 -24.31
C PHE A 490 -9.97 -12.76 -24.17
N THR A 491 -11.16 -13.25 -23.81
CA THR A 491 -11.44 -14.68 -23.73
C THR A 491 -11.25 -15.37 -25.09
N ALA A 492 -11.82 -14.80 -26.16
CA ALA A 492 -11.68 -15.33 -27.51
C ALA A 492 -10.21 -15.33 -28.02
N TRP A 493 -9.44 -14.29 -27.67
CA TRP A 493 -8.00 -14.25 -27.97
C TRP A 493 -7.24 -15.34 -27.21
N GLY A 494 -7.63 -15.59 -25.94
CA GLY A 494 -7.05 -16.64 -25.11
C GLY A 494 -7.27 -18.04 -25.66
N GLU A 495 -8.46 -18.32 -26.19
CA GLU A 495 -8.77 -19.60 -26.89
C GLU A 495 -7.85 -19.85 -28.08
N ASN A 496 -7.25 -18.79 -28.62
CA ASN A 496 -6.31 -18.84 -29.75
C ASN A 496 -4.84 -18.64 -29.33
N GLY A 497 -4.50 -18.81 -28.05
CA GLY A 497 -3.14 -18.86 -27.53
C GLY A 497 -2.53 -17.50 -27.17
N TYR A 498 -3.34 -16.46 -27.00
CA TYR A 498 -2.90 -15.10 -26.65
C TYR A 498 -1.80 -14.57 -27.59
N GLU A 499 -0.76 -13.93 -27.04
CA GLU A 499 0.38 -13.37 -27.78
C GLU A 499 1.21 -14.42 -28.52
N ARG A 500 1.10 -15.70 -28.14
CA ARG A 500 1.79 -16.83 -28.80
C ARG A 500 0.98 -17.46 -29.94
N GLY A 501 -0.29 -17.08 -30.05
CA GLY A 501 -1.17 -17.54 -31.11
C GLY A 501 -0.96 -16.80 -32.43
N ASP A 502 -1.79 -17.10 -33.40
CA ASP A 502 -1.67 -16.59 -34.77
C ASP A 502 -1.79 -15.08 -34.89
N LEU A 503 -2.48 -14.43 -33.95
CA LEU A 503 -2.69 -12.98 -33.97
C LEU A 503 -1.51 -12.15 -33.42
N GLY A 504 -0.72 -12.71 -32.48
CA GLY A 504 0.27 -11.90 -31.75
C GLY A 504 -0.38 -10.87 -30.82
N TYR A 505 0.32 -9.78 -30.53
CA TYR A 505 -0.12 -8.71 -29.64
C TYR A 505 -1.11 -7.74 -30.29
N PRO A 506 -2.01 -7.09 -29.52
CA PRO A 506 -2.84 -6.00 -30.03
C PRO A 506 -1.98 -4.82 -30.48
N VAL A 507 -2.39 -4.16 -31.57
CA VAL A 507 -1.73 -2.97 -32.14
C VAL A 507 -2.70 -1.82 -32.35
N ALA A 508 -3.94 -1.96 -31.94
CA ALA A 508 -4.96 -0.93 -31.91
C ALA A 508 -6.03 -1.23 -30.87
N GLU A 509 -6.80 -0.22 -30.49
CA GLU A 509 -8.00 -0.40 -29.67
C GLU A 509 -9.09 -1.14 -30.46
N ALA A 510 -9.97 -1.84 -29.73
CA ALA A 510 -11.19 -2.38 -30.32
C ALA A 510 -12.09 -1.25 -30.83
N LYS A 511 -12.42 -1.29 -32.13
CA LYS A 511 -13.24 -0.29 -32.80
C LYS A 511 -14.65 -0.81 -33.01
N GLN A 512 -15.64 -0.09 -32.57
CA GLN A 512 -17.03 -0.40 -32.84
C GLN A 512 -17.39 -0.12 -34.31
N ILE A 513 -18.02 -1.06 -34.97
CA ILE A 513 -18.56 -0.94 -36.33
C ILE A 513 -19.98 -1.51 -36.31
N GLY A 514 -21.01 -0.64 -36.44
CA GLY A 514 -22.39 -1.08 -36.18
C GLY A 514 -22.55 -1.59 -34.74
N ASP A 515 -23.14 -2.78 -34.60
CA ASP A 515 -23.37 -3.42 -33.30
C ASP A 515 -22.24 -4.39 -32.90
N GLY A 516 -21.18 -4.49 -33.68
CA GLY A 516 -20.02 -5.34 -33.40
C GLY A 516 -18.73 -4.54 -33.19
N TYR A 517 -17.63 -5.27 -32.95
CA TYR A 517 -16.30 -4.69 -32.74
C TYR A 517 -15.25 -5.40 -33.58
N VAL A 518 -14.23 -4.68 -33.99
CA VAL A 518 -13.05 -5.19 -34.68
C VAL A 518 -11.81 -4.64 -34.01
N GLN A 519 -10.88 -5.52 -33.61
CA GLN A 519 -9.59 -5.14 -33.05
C GLN A 519 -8.46 -5.67 -33.91
N LYS A 520 -7.47 -4.80 -34.17
CA LYS A 520 -6.28 -5.16 -34.96
C LYS A 520 -5.19 -5.67 -34.04
N PHE A 521 -4.58 -6.76 -34.45
CA PHE A 521 -3.40 -7.39 -33.86
C PHE A 521 -2.23 -7.36 -34.85
N GLN A 522 -1.04 -7.78 -34.41
CA GLN A 522 0.16 -7.79 -35.24
C GLN A 522 -0.04 -8.53 -36.57
N ASN A 523 -0.69 -9.68 -36.53
CA ASN A 523 -0.79 -10.57 -37.66
C ASN A 523 -2.23 -10.74 -38.20
N GLY A 524 -3.17 -9.89 -37.74
CA GLY A 524 -4.56 -10.03 -38.19
C GLY A 524 -5.57 -9.23 -37.39
N TYR A 525 -6.76 -9.76 -37.29
CA TYR A 525 -7.91 -9.13 -36.64
C TYR A 525 -8.68 -10.13 -35.78
N LEU A 526 -9.20 -9.66 -34.68
CA LEU A 526 -10.23 -10.33 -33.89
C LEU A 526 -11.53 -9.51 -34.01
N THR A 527 -12.63 -10.22 -34.30
CA THR A 527 -13.96 -9.59 -34.36
C THR A 527 -14.84 -10.10 -33.23
N ARG A 528 -15.69 -9.22 -32.71
CA ARG A 528 -16.89 -9.55 -31.97
C ARG A 528 -18.07 -9.14 -32.86
N ASN A 529 -18.77 -10.14 -33.40
CA ASN A 529 -19.87 -9.91 -34.32
C ASN A 529 -21.12 -9.36 -33.60
N PRO A 530 -22.09 -8.78 -34.32
CA PRO A 530 -23.34 -8.30 -33.71
C PRO A 530 -24.16 -9.37 -32.96
N ASP A 531 -24.01 -10.64 -33.31
CA ASP A 531 -24.65 -11.79 -32.63
C ASP A 531 -23.88 -12.28 -31.39
N GLY A 532 -22.76 -11.62 -31.06
CA GLY A 532 -21.88 -11.98 -29.94
C GLY A 532 -20.84 -13.05 -30.25
N SER A 533 -20.83 -13.63 -31.45
CA SER A 533 -19.79 -14.58 -31.86
C SER A 533 -18.45 -13.89 -32.15
N HIS A 534 -17.35 -14.60 -31.97
CA HIS A 534 -15.99 -14.09 -32.20
C HIS A 534 -15.32 -14.89 -33.35
N ASN A 535 -14.58 -14.16 -34.19
CA ASN A 535 -13.81 -14.79 -35.27
C ASN A 535 -12.42 -14.16 -35.37
N ILE A 536 -11.47 -15.01 -35.77
CA ILE A 536 -10.09 -14.62 -36.07
C ILE A 536 -9.88 -14.57 -37.56
N LEU A 537 -9.15 -13.54 -37.98
CA LEU A 537 -8.69 -13.40 -39.37
C LEU A 537 -7.18 -13.16 -39.33
N HIS A 538 -6.40 -14.03 -39.94
CA HIS A 538 -4.94 -13.92 -39.97
C HIS A 538 -4.40 -14.15 -41.38
N GLY A 539 -3.08 -14.04 -41.56
CA GLY A 539 -2.43 -14.31 -42.83
C GLY A 539 -2.97 -13.47 -43.99
N ALA A 540 -3.06 -14.07 -45.18
CA ALA A 540 -3.47 -13.36 -46.40
C ALA A 540 -4.96 -12.97 -46.39
N ILE A 541 -5.83 -13.80 -45.78
CA ILE A 541 -7.26 -13.51 -45.65
C ILE A 541 -7.44 -12.31 -44.69
N GLY A 542 -6.75 -12.31 -43.56
CA GLY A 542 -6.77 -11.17 -42.61
C GLY A 542 -6.23 -9.88 -43.22
N ALA A 543 -5.15 -9.96 -44.00
CA ALA A 543 -4.60 -8.82 -44.74
C ALA A 543 -5.61 -8.26 -45.74
N LYS A 544 -6.24 -9.11 -46.54
CA LYS A 544 -7.26 -8.71 -47.52
C LYS A 544 -8.47 -8.05 -46.83
N TYR A 545 -8.93 -8.60 -45.72
CA TYR A 545 -10.01 -8.00 -44.92
C TYR A 545 -9.65 -6.60 -44.41
N GLY A 546 -8.41 -6.42 -43.98
CA GLY A 546 -7.90 -5.09 -43.59
C GLY A 546 -7.86 -4.09 -44.74
N GLU A 547 -7.38 -4.51 -45.94
CA GLU A 547 -7.37 -3.67 -47.15
C GLU A 547 -8.77 -3.19 -47.53
N MET A 548 -9.78 -3.97 -47.24
CA MET A 548 -11.18 -3.65 -47.50
C MET A 548 -11.86 -2.78 -46.47
N ASN A 549 -11.14 -2.30 -45.46
CA ASN A 549 -11.70 -1.57 -44.32
C ASN A 549 -12.58 -2.44 -43.40
N THR A 550 -12.25 -3.72 -43.26
CA THR A 550 -12.84 -4.68 -42.32
C THR A 550 -14.38 -4.79 -42.43
N ALA A 551 -15.10 -4.90 -41.31
CA ALA A 551 -16.55 -5.01 -41.27
C ALA A 551 -17.29 -3.78 -41.82
N ALA A 552 -16.62 -2.63 -42.00
CA ALA A 552 -17.19 -1.47 -42.66
C ALA A 552 -17.29 -1.64 -44.20
N SER A 553 -16.67 -2.68 -44.76
CA SER A 553 -16.78 -3.04 -46.19
C SER A 553 -18.15 -3.65 -46.49
N PRO A 554 -18.53 -3.72 -47.79
CA PRO A 554 -19.72 -4.44 -48.22
C PRO A 554 -19.72 -5.94 -47.85
N LEU A 555 -18.58 -6.51 -47.47
CA LEU A 555 -18.44 -7.93 -47.08
C LEU A 555 -19.06 -8.21 -45.69
N GLY A 556 -18.97 -7.21 -44.77
CA GLY A 556 -19.48 -7.31 -43.41
C GLY A 556 -18.59 -8.12 -42.47
N TYR A 557 -19.19 -8.66 -41.42
CA TYR A 557 -18.52 -9.45 -40.41
C TYR A 557 -18.23 -10.90 -40.88
N PRO A 558 -17.15 -11.53 -40.38
CA PRO A 558 -16.91 -12.94 -40.62
C PRO A 558 -17.95 -13.84 -39.93
N ARG A 559 -18.32 -14.95 -40.55
CA ARG A 559 -19.23 -15.96 -40.01
C ARG A 559 -18.55 -17.27 -39.64
N SER A 560 -17.28 -17.40 -39.97
CA SER A 560 -16.44 -18.54 -39.61
C SER A 560 -15.02 -18.07 -39.35
N ASN A 561 -14.20 -18.88 -38.71
CA ASN A 561 -12.76 -18.80 -38.82
C ASN A 561 -12.31 -19.31 -40.19
N GLU A 562 -11.00 -19.16 -40.49
CA GLU A 562 -10.42 -19.71 -41.72
C GLU A 562 -10.67 -21.22 -41.81
N ILE A 563 -11.12 -21.67 -42.98
CA ILE A 563 -11.41 -23.07 -43.30
C ILE A 563 -10.40 -23.52 -44.36
N ALA A 564 -9.54 -24.46 -43.98
CA ALA A 564 -8.57 -25.05 -44.87
C ALA A 564 -9.29 -25.99 -45.88
N ILE A 565 -8.90 -25.86 -47.15
CA ILE A 565 -9.39 -26.73 -48.25
C ILE A 565 -8.20 -27.16 -49.12
N PRO A 566 -8.33 -28.20 -49.93
CA PRO A 566 -7.24 -28.65 -50.80
C PRO A 566 -6.70 -27.52 -51.70
N GLY A 567 -5.42 -27.15 -51.50
CA GLY A 567 -4.75 -26.14 -52.29
C GLY A 567 -4.87 -24.68 -51.74
N GLY A 568 -5.53 -24.46 -50.61
CA GLY A 568 -5.67 -23.13 -50.00
C GLY A 568 -6.62 -23.07 -48.82
N ALA A 569 -7.29 -21.95 -48.66
CA ALA A 569 -8.26 -21.74 -47.59
C ALA A 569 -9.32 -20.70 -48.01
N PHE A 570 -10.42 -20.67 -47.27
CA PHE A 570 -11.40 -19.60 -47.39
C PHE A 570 -11.98 -19.23 -46.02
N GLN A 571 -12.60 -18.06 -45.95
CA GLN A 571 -13.34 -17.62 -44.78
C GLN A 571 -14.69 -17.05 -45.23
N GLN A 572 -15.74 -17.38 -44.46
CA GLN A 572 -17.10 -16.94 -44.73
C GLN A 572 -17.41 -15.62 -44.04
N PHE A 573 -18.14 -14.76 -44.73
CA PHE A 573 -18.60 -13.44 -44.21
C PHE A 573 -20.11 -13.29 -44.47
N GLU A 574 -20.68 -12.18 -43.98
CA GLU A 574 -22.12 -11.92 -44.13
C GLU A 574 -22.59 -11.86 -45.58
N LYS A 575 -21.77 -11.30 -46.47
CA LYS A 575 -22.17 -11.03 -47.88
C LYS A 575 -21.31 -11.73 -48.92
N GLY A 576 -20.41 -12.62 -48.53
CA GLY A 576 -19.52 -13.31 -49.46
C GLY A 576 -18.42 -14.08 -48.73
N ASN A 577 -17.39 -14.50 -49.46
CA ASN A 577 -16.22 -15.19 -48.93
C ASN A 577 -14.93 -14.53 -49.42
N ILE A 578 -13.86 -14.69 -48.66
CA ILE A 578 -12.50 -14.50 -49.16
C ILE A 578 -11.88 -15.88 -49.35
N TYR A 579 -11.40 -16.15 -50.58
CA TYR A 579 -10.67 -17.36 -50.93
C TYR A 579 -9.19 -17.03 -51.11
N TRP A 580 -8.33 -17.91 -50.61
CA TRP A 580 -6.88 -17.76 -50.73
C TRP A 580 -6.23 -19.05 -51.20
N SER A 581 -5.27 -18.93 -52.13
CA SER A 581 -4.32 -19.98 -52.44
C SER A 581 -2.90 -19.39 -52.58
N PRO A 582 -1.81 -20.22 -52.38
CA PRO A 582 -0.45 -19.75 -52.58
C PRO A 582 -0.15 -19.21 -53.98
N ALA A 583 -0.90 -19.72 -54.96
CA ALA A 583 -0.70 -19.37 -56.38
C ALA A 583 -1.45 -18.12 -56.81
N THR A 584 -2.56 -17.76 -56.16
CA THR A 584 -3.43 -16.66 -56.61
C THR A 584 -3.52 -15.51 -55.66
N GLY A 585 -3.18 -15.69 -54.36
CA GLY A 585 -3.41 -14.71 -53.32
C GLY A 585 -4.84 -14.77 -52.78
N ALA A 586 -5.24 -13.77 -52.00
CA ALA A 586 -6.55 -13.67 -51.36
C ALA A 586 -7.50 -12.80 -52.20
N HIS A 587 -8.68 -13.31 -52.54
CA HIS A 587 -9.66 -12.63 -53.39
C HIS A 587 -11.08 -12.76 -52.84
N VAL A 588 -11.85 -11.69 -53.02
CA VAL A 588 -13.24 -11.59 -52.53
C VAL A 588 -14.21 -12.01 -53.62
N ILE A 589 -15.18 -12.84 -53.23
CA ILE A 589 -16.35 -13.14 -54.04
C ILE A 589 -17.60 -12.94 -53.19
N TYR A 590 -18.54 -12.12 -53.66
CA TYR A 590 -19.79 -11.85 -52.99
C TYR A 590 -20.85 -12.91 -53.35
N TYR A 591 -21.74 -13.21 -52.39
CA TYR A 591 -22.88 -14.07 -52.65
C TYR A 591 -23.78 -13.50 -53.74
N GLY A 592 -24.38 -14.36 -54.55
CA GLY A 592 -25.22 -14.01 -55.67
C GLY A 592 -24.93 -14.86 -56.90
N ALA A 593 -25.44 -14.45 -58.07
CA ALA A 593 -25.47 -15.29 -59.27
C ALA A 593 -24.08 -15.75 -59.76
N ILE A 594 -23.01 -14.92 -59.57
CA ILE A 594 -21.63 -15.32 -59.90
C ILE A 594 -21.14 -16.42 -58.95
N PHE A 595 -21.34 -16.25 -57.64
CA PHE A 595 -20.94 -17.22 -56.62
C PHE A 595 -21.67 -18.56 -56.81
N ASP A 596 -23.00 -18.52 -57.04
CA ASP A 596 -23.85 -19.70 -57.27
C ASP A 596 -23.41 -20.44 -58.53
N ARG A 597 -23.06 -19.69 -59.59
CA ARG A 597 -22.59 -20.26 -60.84
C ARG A 597 -21.23 -20.94 -60.69
N TRP A 598 -20.30 -20.31 -59.96
CA TRP A 598 -19.01 -20.91 -59.63
C TRP A 598 -19.20 -22.17 -58.77
N GLY A 599 -20.13 -22.15 -57.80
CA GLY A 599 -20.51 -23.29 -56.98
C GLY A 599 -21.07 -24.46 -57.80
N ALA A 600 -21.93 -24.20 -58.78
CA ALA A 600 -22.44 -25.18 -59.71
C ALA A 600 -21.32 -25.85 -60.56
N ASN A 601 -20.19 -25.15 -60.72
CA ASN A 601 -18.96 -25.66 -61.33
C ASN A 601 -17.95 -26.24 -60.31
N ARG A 602 -18.38 -26.59 -59.08
CA ARG A 602 -17.59 -27.22 -58.02
C ARG A 602 -16.50 -26.31 -57.44
N TRP A 603 -16.74 -24.98 -57.41
CA TRP A 603 -15.84 -23.96 -56.88
C TRP A 603 -14.39 -24.11 -57.40
N GLU A 604 -13.36 -24.00 -56.51
CA GLU A 604 -11.93 -24.08 -56.86
C GLU A 604 -11.50 -25.42 -57.43
N GLN A 605 -12.27 -26.50 -57.19
CA GLN A 605 -12.00 -27.83 -57.70
C GLN A 605 -12.59 -28.05 -59.11
N GLY A 606 -13.36 -27.08 -59.60
CA GLY A 606 -14.02 -27.17 -60.91
C GLY A 606 -13.19 -26.54 -62.03
N ASP A 607 -13.83 -26.43 -63.21
CA ASP A 607 -13.17 -25.98 -64.42
C ASP A 607 -12.59 -24.58 -64.39
N PHE A 608 -13.13 -23.70 -63.54
CA PHE A 608 -12.65 -22.32 -63.41
C PHE A 608 -11.40 -22.20 -62.54
N GLY A 609 -11.20 -23.13 -61.57
CA GLY A 609 -10.13 -23.03 -60.57
C GLY A 609 -10.35 -21.90 -59.58
N TRP A 610 -9.25 -21.40 -58.99
CA TRP A 610 -9.24 -20.37 -57.98
C TRP A 610 -9.49 -18.96 -58.54
N PRO A 611 -10.14 -18.04 -57.80
CA PRO A 611 -10.22 -16.65 -58.18
C PRO A 611 -8.81 -16.02 -58.23
N VAL A 612 -8.57 -15.14 -59.24
CA VAL A 612 -7.32 -14.40 -59.48
C VAL A 612 -7.54 -12.88 -59.44
N SER A 613 -8.76 -12.46 -59.20
CA SER A 613 -9.13 -11.07 -58.96
C SER A 613 -10.26 -10.99 -57.94
N ASP A 614 -10.46 -9.82 -57.33
CA ASP A 614 -11.65 -9.52 -56.56
C ASP A 614 -12.85 -9.36 -57.51
N GLN A 615 -14.05 -9.73 -57.06
CA GLN A 615 -15.29 -9.39 -57.76
C GLN A 615 -15.46 -7.86 -57.79
N ARG A 616 -15.68 -7.32 -58.99
CA ARG A 616 -15.75 -5.90 -59.27
C ARG A 616 -16.91 -5.52 -60.18
N ASP A 617 -17.35 -4.29 -60.04
CA ASP A 617 -18.31 -3.71 -60.95
C ASP A 617 -17.70 -3.44 -62.32
N ILE A 618 -18.52 -3.50 -63.37
CA ILE A 618 -18.12 -3.21 -64.75
C ILE A 618 -18.91 -2.04 -65.35
N PRO A 619 -18.28 -1.22 -66.24
CA PRO A 619 -18.94 -0.03 -66.81
C PRO A 619 -20.24 -0.29 -67.54
N ALA A 620 -20.45 -1.50 -68.07
CA ALA A 620 -21.66 -1.89 -68.78
C ALA A 620 -22.88 -2.17 -67.88
N GLY A 621 -22.72 -1.98 -66.56
CA GLY A 621 -23.71 -2.34 -65.55
C GLY A 621 -23.72 -3.84 -65.28
N GLY A 622 -23.23 -4.22 -64.09
CA GLY A 622 -23.09 -5.59 -63.63
C GLY A 622 -21.76 -5.85 -62.94
N ARG A 623 -21.42 -7.11 -62.70
CA ARG A 623 -20.21 -7.50 -61.92
C ARG A 623 -19.44 -8.59 -62.67
N THR A 624 -18.15 -8.68 -62.41
CA THR A 624 -17.27 -9.71 -62.99
C THR A 624 -16.21 -10.14 -62.00
N ILE A 625 -15.69 -11.34 -62.14
CA ILE A 625 -14.52 -11.88 -61.43
C ILE A 625 -13.74 -12.79 -62.37
N ASP A 626 -12.41 -12.70 -62.31
CA ASP A 626 -11.51 -13.54 -63.08
C ASP A 626 -11.03 -14.72 -62.22
N PHE A 627 -10.99 -15.89 -62.83
CA PHE A 627 -10.49 -17.14 -62.28
C PHE A 627 -9.26 -17.62 -63.07
N GLN A 628 -8.53 -18.63 -62.58
CA GLN A 628 -7.36 -19.19 -63.25
C GLN A 628 -7.66 -19.56 -64.69
N ASN A 629 -8.81 -20.20 -64.95
CA ASN A 629 -9.14 -20.75 -66.24
C ASN A 629 -10.33 -20.05 -66.92
N GLY A 630 -10.69 -18.84 -66.52
CA GLY A 630 -11.79 -18.13 -67.15
C GLY A 630 -12.31 -16.94 -66.35
N THR A 631 -13.44 -16.41 -66.79
CA THR A 631 -14.13 -15.25 -66.17
C THR A 631 -15.63 -15.58 -66.08
N ILE A 632 -16.24 -15.21 -64.93
CA ILE A 632 -17.69 -15.22 -64.75
C ILE A 632 -18.15 -13.78 -64.56
N SER A 633 -19.19 -13.38 -65.30
CA SER A 633 -19.78 -12.05 -65.18
C SER A 633 -21.29 -12.14 -65.13
N GLU A 634 -21.90 -11.17 -64.44
CA GLU A 634 -23.35 -10.95 -64.43
C GLU A 634 -23.62 -9.56 -65.01
N ILE A 635 -24.41 -9.49 -66.08
CA ILE A 635 -24.78 -8.28 -66.78
C ILE A 635 -26.32 -8.27 -66.93
N ASN A 636 -27.00 -7.27 -66.43
CA ASN A 636 -28.47 -7.16 -66.48
C ASN A 636 -29.20 -8.45 -65.98
N GLY A 637 -28.65 -9.09 -64.92
CA GLY A 637 -29.22 -10.30 -64.33
C GLY A 637 -28.90 -11.60 -65.13
N VAL A 638 -28.10 -11.54 -66.19
CA VAL A 638 -27.69 -12.69 -66.98
C VAL A 638 -26.23 -13.06 -66.63
N VAL A 639 -26.02 -14.32 -66.25
CA VAL A 639 -24.69 -14.86 -65.96
C VAL A 639 -24.02 -15.34 -67.24
N ASN A 640 -22.86 -14.85 -67.53
CA ASN A 640 -22.03 -15.21 -68.67
C ASN A 640 -20.71 -15.83 -68.20
N GLU A 641 -20.32 -16.93 -68.87
CA GLU A 641 -19.07 -17.64 -68.66
C GLU A 641 -18.15 -17.50 -69.87
N ARG A 642 -16.89 -17.29 -69.60
CA ARG A 642 -15.83 -17.32 -70.60
C ARG A 642 -14.68 -18.15 -70.08
N LYS A 643 -14.49 -19.35 -70.58
CA LYS A 643 -13.33 -20.19 -70.30
C LYS A 643 -12.15 -19.79 -71.19
N ARG A 644 -10.94 -19.89 -70.66
CA ARG A 644 -9.68 -19.68 -71.38
C ARG A 644 -9.24 -20.93 -72.09
#